data_822c17f2e0b2323dfa18349d9bab5e3d
#
_entry.id   822c17f2e0b2323dfa18349d9bab5e3d
#
_cell.length_a   1.000
_cell.length_b   1.000
_cell.length_c   1.000
_cell.angle_alpha   90.00
_cell.angle_beta   90.00
_cell.angle_gamma   90.00
#
_symmetry.space_group_name_H-M   'P 1'
#
loop_
_entity.id
_entity.type
_entity.pdbx_description
1 polymer ?
#
loop_
_entity_poly.entity_id
_entity_poly.type
_entity_poly.pdbx_seq_one_letter_code
_entity_poly.pdbx_strand_id
1 'polypeptide(L)'
;MDKIIIKGARENNLKNINLEIPKNKLVVMTGVSGSGKSSLAFDTIYAEGQRRYVESLSAYARQFLGGESKPDVDSIEGLSPSISIDQKSTNNNPRSTVGTVTEIYDYLRLLFARVGIPFCPKHKIPITSQSIEEMTNKVLSYEEGTKLEILAPIVHGEKGTHKDLFDKLKKEGFTKVRVNGENFDIYEEIKCEKNKKDNIDVIVDRIVLKQSERSRIFEAIETATKMAEGKVVINLIGNKEIVMSETYACPNCDFSLPELEPRIFSFNAPYGACETCKGLGITKHISLDLLIPDKNKSILDGAIQTINIEDNIDTTRLLTIARELNIDLSLPVKDLKEEDLKVILYGTNQLFKFEYTSKSGGKRYTTENYEGIVTNLERRYMETSSTWIRDWIDGYMIENTCPSCNGSRLKSEILNIKVNNKNIYEVTNMSIKDLITFFNNLRLSKTELEISELIVKEIKSRLEFLNNVGLSYLTLSRAAGTLSGGEAQRIRLATQIGSKLSGVLYVLDEPSIGLHQRDNQKLIDSLKNMRDLGNTLIVVEHDEDTMRQADYLVDIGPVAGEKGGYLVAAGTPEEVMKNENSITGAYLSGKKKIEIPKKRRKGNGNFITIKGAKEHNLKNINVKFPLGTLTCVTGVSGSGKSSLVNGILRNALYKNVYNSKVLVGTNKSIEGVDLVDKVVSISQDPIGRTPRSNPATYTGVFDDIRSVFAEMKESKIRGYDKSRFSFNVKGGRCEACWGDGVKKIEMHFLPDVYVPCDVCHGTRFNRETLDVKFKGKNIAEVLDMRVSEAYEFFDSIPKVKNKLQVLMDVGLSYIKLGQSAPTLSGGEAGRVKLAKELQKKPTGKSVFILDEPTTGLHVDDIKKLLEILNRIVENGDTVIVIEHNLDVIKVADYIIDLGPEGGDGGGRVVATGTPEAVAKVKESYTGHYLKDILKVDK
;
A
#
# COMPACT_ATOMS: atom_id res chain seq x y z
N MET A 1 27.28 -13.55 28.76
CA MET A 1 26.44 -12.53 29.44
C MET A 1 24.99 -12.82 29.17
N ASP A 2 24.23 -13.11 30.20
CA ASP A 2 22.80 -13.49 30.04
C ASP A 2 21.85 -12.29 30.10
N LYS A 3 22.40 -11.09 30.16
CA LYS A 3 21.67 -9.82 30.26
C LYS A 3 22.25 -8.75 29.33
N ILE A 4 21.41 -7.84 28.93
CA ILE A 4 21.78 -6.54 28.33
C ILE A 4 21.78 -5.54 29.49
N ILE A 5 22.90 -4.88 29.74
CA ILE A 5 23.07 -3.93 30.86
C ILE A 5 23.21 -2.53 30.28
N ILE A 6 22.25 -1.68 30.59
CA ILE A 6 22.18 -0.28 30.15
C ILE A 6 22.54 0.61 31.36
N LYS A 7 23.47 1.55 31.18
CA LYS A 7 23.87 2.52 32.20
C LYS A 7 23.75 3.93 31.63
N GLY A 8 23.04 4.77 32.35
CA GLY A 8 22.98 6.20 32.08
C GLY A 8 22.32 6.60 30.78
N ALA A 9 21.20 5.98 30.38
CA ALA A 9 20.47 6.39 29.17
C ALA A 9 19.76 7.73 29.38
N ARG A 10 20.05 8.70 28.49
CA ARG A 10 19.57 10.10 28.59
C ARG A 10 18.99 10.62 27.26
N GLU A 11 18.81 9.75 26.30
CA GLU A 11 18.28 10.14 24.97
C GLU A 11 16.89 10.76 25.11
N ASN A 12 16.65 11.87 24.41
CA ASN A 12 15.40 12.64 24.43
C ASN A 12 14.94 13.05 25.84
N ASN A 13 13.91 12.42 26.40
CA ASN A 13 13.35 12.73 27.72
C ASN A 13 13.78 11.76 28.82
N LEU A 14 14.64 10.79 28.54
CA LEU A 14 15.09 9.79 29.50
C LEU A 14 15.92 10.44 30.63
N LYS A 15 15.71 10.00 31.86
CA LYS A 15 16.30 10.55 33.07
C LYS A 15 17.37 9.61 33.69
N ASN A 16 18.47 9.44 32.94
CA ASN A 16 19.62 8.64 33.41
C ASN A 16 19.24 7.21 33.81
N ILE A 17 18.54 6.52 32.89
CA ILE A 17 18.00 5.17 33.14
C ILE A 17 19.13 4.16 33.23
N ASN A 18 19.11 3.37 34.32
CA ASN A 18 19.89 2.14 34.49
C ASN A 18 18.95 0.95 34.47
N LEU A 19 19.19 -0.01 33.55
CA LEU A 19 18.28 -1.14 33.34
C LEU A 19 19.06 -2.40 32.96
N GLU A 20 18.66 -3.53 33.55
CA GLU A 20 19.12 -4.85 33.14
C GLU A 20 17.98 -5.63 32.44
N ILE A 21 18.19 -6.04 31.22
CA ILE A 21 17.22 -6.78 30.41
C ILE A 21 17.71 -8.21 30.24
N PRO A 22 16.93 -9.24 30.61
CA PRO A 22 17.32 -10.64 30.42
C PRO A 22 17.33 -10.99 28.91
N LYS A 23 18.35 -11.73 28.46
CA LYS A 23 18.42 -12.23 27.09
C LYS A 23 17.49 -13.43 26.86
N ASN A 24 17.19 -13.72 25.58
CA ASN A 24 16.34 -14.84 25.18
C ASN A 24 14.97 -14.83 25.86
N LYS A 25 14.41 -13.62 26.00
CA LYS A 25 13.11 -13.35 26.62
C LYS A 25 12.26 -12.43 25.74
N LEU A 26 10.96 -12.54 25.91
CA LEU A 26 9.99 -11.57 25.41
C LEU A 26 9.84 -10.46 26.44
N VAL A 27 10.45 -9.31 26.14
CA VAL A 27 10.47 -8.12 26.99
C VAL A 27 9.50 -7.10 26.42
N VAL A 28 8.53 -6.66 27.21
CA VAL A 28 7.59 -5.62 26.79
C VAL A 28 7.92 -4.31 27.50
N MET A 29 8.12 -3.25 26.70
CA MET A 29 8.27 -1.87 27.19
C MET A 29 6.93 -1.15 27.12
N THR A 30 6.45 -0.70 28.26
CA THR A 30 5.14 -0.06 28.40
C THR A 30 5.23 1.27 29.16
N GLY A 31 4.11 1.96 29.29
CA GLY A 31 3.95 3.25 29.97
C GLY A 31 3.11 4.22 29.16
N VAL A 32 2.77 5.37 29.71
CA VAL A 32 1.93 6.39 29.06
C VAL A 32 2.56 6.92 27.76
N SER A 33 1.74 7.43 26.84
CA SER A 33 2.23 8.00 25.58
C SER A 33 3.19 9.18 25.87
N GLY A 34 4.36 9.22 25.18
CA GLY A 34 5.38 10.25 25.40
C GLY A 34 6.21 10.07 26.69
N SER A 35 6.16 8.90 27.36
CA SER A 35 6.96 8.62 28.54
C SER A 35 8.44 8.30 28.26
N GLY A 36 8.81 8.01 27.00
CA GLY A 36 10.19 7.69 26.60
C GLY A 36 10.43 6.22 26.22
N LYS A 37 9.38 5.42 26.04
CA LYS A 37 9.48 4.02 25.62
C LYS A 37 10.27 3.83 24.32
N SER A 38 9.85 4.52 23.27
CA SER A 38 10.49 4.45 21.95
C SER A 38 11.90 5.04 22.00
N SER A 39 12.14 6.08 22.83
CA SER A 39 13.48 6.63 23.04
C SER A 39 14.45 5.62 23.66
N LEU A 40 13.97 4.78 24.59
CA LEU A 40 14.79 3.71 25.14
C LEU A 40 14.96 2.54 24.17
N ALA A 41 13.86 2.06 23.55
CA ALA A 41 13.88 0.89 22.69
C ALA A 41 14.60 1.14 21.35
N PHE A 42 14.21 2.21 20.64
CA PHE A 42 14.71 2.50 19.28
C PHE A 42 15.89 3.47 19.30
N ASP A 43 15.74 4.66 19.90
CA ASP A 43 16.76 5.71 19.81
C ASP A 43 18.00 5.41 20.66
N THR A 44 17.89 4.47 21.64
CA THR A 44 19.02 4.07 22.52
C THR A 44 19.50 2.65 22.22
N ILE A 45 18.67 1.62 22.47
CA ILE A 45 19.11 0.20 22.42
C ILE A 45 19.35 -0.24 20.99
N TYR A 46 18.36 -0.04 20.13
CA TYR A 46 18.46 -0.41 18.71
C TYR A 46 19.55 0.39 18.00
N ALA A 47 19.55 1.73 18.17
CA ALA A 47 20.52 2.63 17.55
C ALA A 47 21.97 2.25 17.90
N GLU A 48 22.26 1.96 19.17
CA GLU A 48 23.59 1.52 19.58
C GLU A 48 23.96 0.13 19.01
N GLY A 49 23.01 -0.79 18.96
CA GLY A 49 23.21 -2.12 18.36
C GLY A 49 23.52 -2.03 16.86
N GLN A 50 22.76 -1.21 16.14
CA GLN A 50 22.97 -0.91 14.71
C GLN A 50 24.33 -0.21 14.49
N ARG A 51 24.64 0.83 15.26
CA ARG A 51 25.90 1.54 15.18
C ARG A 51 27.11 0.59 15.30
N ARG A 52 27.12 -0.29 16.31
CA ARG A 52 28.19 -1.28 16.50
C ARG A 52 28.29 -2.26 15.34
N TYR A 53 27.15 -2.69 14.80
CA TYR A 53 27.13 -3.57 13.64
C TYR A 53 27.74 -2.86 12.43
N VAL A 54 27.31 -1.63 12.13
CA VAL A 54 27.85 -0.83 11.01
C VAL A 54 29.33 -0.54 11.18
N GLU A 55 29.80 -0.24 12.40
CA GLU A 55 31.23 -0.02 12.69
C GLU A 55 32.09 -1.27 12.44
N SER A 56 31.52 -2.46 12.56
CA SER A 56 32.22 -3.72 12.27
C SER A 56 32.40 -3.97 10.77
N LEU A 57 31.69 -3.25 9.91
CA LEU A 57 31.76 -3.39 8.47
C LEU A 57 32.97 -2.66 7.86
N SER A 58 33.30 -2.97 6.60
CA SER A 58 34.37 -2.28 5.87
C SER A 58 34.10 -0.78 5.71
N ALA A 59 35.15 0.05 5.59
CA ALA A 59 35.02 1.49 5.38
C ALA A 59 34.16 1.84 4.15
N TYR A 60 34.21 1.02 3.09
CA TYR A 60 33.38 1.16 1.90
C TYR A 60 31.89 0.95 2.22
N ALA A 61 31.54 -0.12 2.92
CA ALA A 61 30.15 -0.39 3.31
C ALA A 61 29.57 0.69 4.22
N ARG A 62 30.38 1.24 5.13
CA ARG A 62 29.97 2.35 6.04
C ARG A 62 29.58 3.63 5.29
N GLN A 63 30.23 3.94 4.15
CA GLN A 63 29.88 5.10 3.34
C GLN A 63 28.46 5.03 2.74
N PHE A 64 27.97 3.81 2.49
CA PHE A 64 26.61 3.60 1.94
C PHE A 64 25.53 3.48 3.00
N LEU A 65 25.87 3.01 4.21
CA LEU A 65 24.89 2.76 5.27
C LEU A 65 24.62 3.99 6.17
N GLY A 66 25.43 5.06 6.00
CA GLY A 66 25.35 6.24 6.86
C GLY A 66 25.87 5.97 8.28
N GLY A 67 26.41 6.98 8.95
CA GLY A 67 26.76 6.91 10.37
C GLY A 67 25.58 7.37 11.20
N GLU A 68 24.95 6.49 11.98
CA GLU A 68 24.03 6.92 13.04
C GLU A 68 24.85 7.65 14.15
N SER A 69 24.28 8.71 14.69
CA SER A 69 24.89 9.41 15.83
C SER A 69 24.90 8.47 17.04
N LYS A 70 25.99 8.52 17.83
CA LYS A 70 26.04 7.78 19.09
C LYS A 70 24.91 8.26 20.02
N PRO A 71 24.04 7.37 20.51
CA PRO A 71 23.01 7.76 21.46
C PRO A 71 23.61 8.27 22.78
N ASP A 72 22.89 9.15 23.48
CA ASP A 72 23.30 9.67 24.79
C ASP A 72 23.10 8.62 25.88
N VAL A 73 24.10 7.77 26.01
CA VAL A 73 24.18 6.67 27.00
C VAL A 73 25.61 6.46 27.44
N ASP A 74 25.82 6.19 28.72
CA ASP A 74 27.17 5.95 29.26
C ASP A 74 27.74 4.63 28.70
N SER A 75 27.01 3.54 28.84
CA SER A 75 27.39 2.24 28.26
C SER A 75 26.20 1.31 28.08
N ILE A 76 26.27 0.44 27.06
CA ILE A 76 25.39 -0.71 26.91
C ILE A 76 26.25 -1.96 26.69
N GLU A 77 26.12 -2.93 27.58
CA GLU A 77 26.85 -4.18 27.52
C GLU A 77 25.94 -5.32 27.11
N GLY A 78 26.46 -6.35 26.44
CA GLY A 78 25.74 -7.55 26.10
C GLY A 78 24.82 -7.43 24.87
N LEU A 79 24.90 -6.35 24.05
CA LEU A 79 24.09 -6.24 22.84
C LEU A 79 24.42 -7.35 21.82
N SER A 80 23.38 -7.87 21.20
CA SER A 80 23.43 -8.70 19.99
C SER A 80 23.19 -7.85 18.76
N PRO A 81 23.48 -8.33 17.52
CA PRO A 81 23.01 -7.67 16.30
C PRO A 81 21.53 -7.36 16.40
N SER A 82 21.15 -6.12 16.08
CA SER A 82 19.77 -5.64 16.28
C SER A 82 19.04 -5.43 14.96
N ILE A 83 17.76 -5.81 14.94
CA ILE A 83 16.82 -5.62 13.82
C ILE A 83 15.59 -4.88 14.36
N SER A 84 15.21 -3.76 13.71
CA SER A 84 13.97 -3.07 14.02
C SER A 84 12.84 -3.43 13.06
N ILE A 85 11.63 -3.52 13.60
CA ILE A 85 10.39 -3.67 12.83
C ILE A 85 9.45 -2.56 13.27
N ASP A 86 9.59 -1.41 12.60
CA ASP A 86 8.80 -0.21 12.87
C ASP A 86 7.53 -0.12 12.00
N GLN A 87 6.66 0.81 12.32
CA GLN A 87 5.40 1.05 11.62
C GLN A 87 5.55 2.00 10.40
N LYS A 88 6.63 2.78 10.31
CA LYS A 88 6.72 3.99 9.47
C LYS A 88 6.94 3.78 7.98
N SER A 89 7.32 2.60 7.50
CA SER A 89 7.69 2.40 6.09
C SER A 89 6.66 1.59 5.31
N THR A 90 5.62 2.23 4.78
CA THR A 90 4.85 1.67 3.68
C THR A 90 5.65 1.83 2.39
N ASN A 91 5.87 0.73 1.68
CA ASN A 91 6.54 0.77 0.38
C ASN A 91 5.57 1.37 -0.66
N ASN A 92 5.84 2.59 -1.09
CA ASN A 92 5.02 3.31 -2.07
C ASN A 92 5.30 2.90 -3.53
N ASN A 93 6.13 1.89 -3.76
CA ASN A 93 6.38 1.40 -5.10
C ASN A 93 5.14 0.66 -5.64
N PRO A 94 4.49 1.14 -6.73
CA PRO A 94 3.25 0.55 -7.24
C PRO A 94 3.44 -0.85 -7.83
N ARG A 95 4.69 -1.26 -8.07
CA ARG A 95 5.03 -2.61 -8.54
C ARG A 95 5.20 -3.61 -7.42
N SER A 96 5.39 -3.17 -6.18
CA SER A 96 5.54 -4.07 -5.03
C SER A 96 4.19 -4.71 -4.66
N THR A 97 4.19 -6.02 -4.45
CA THR A 97 3.04 -6.80 -3.99
C THR A 97 3.39 -7.55 -2.72
N VAL A 98 2.39 -8.07 -2.02
CA VAL A 98 2.62 -8.96 -0.86
C VAL A 98 3.55 -10.11 -1.25
N GLY A 99 3.31 -10.75 -2.41
CA GLY A 99 4.15 -11.84 -2.91
C GLY A 99 5.61 -11.47 -3.14
N THR A 100 5.90 -10.25 -3.64
CA THR A 100 7.28 -9.80 -3.87
C THR A 100 7.97 -9.37 -2.58
N VAL A 101 7.27 -8.74 -1.66
CA VAL A 101 7.83 -8.30 -0.37
C VAL A 101 8.17 -9.50 0.53
N THR A 102 7.38 -10.58 0.43
CA THR A 102 7.60 -11.83 1.17
C THR A 102 8.53 -12.81 0.45
N GLU A 103 9.02 -12.47 -0.73
CA GLU A 103 9.82 -13.32 -1.62
C GLU A 103 9.09 -14.60 -2.11
N ILE A 104 7.84 -14.81 -1.70
CA ILE A 104 7.06 -15.99 -2.13
C ILE A 104 6.90 -16.00 -3.66
N TYR A 105 6.76 -14.82 -4.28
CA TYR A 105 6.62 -14.70 -5.72
C TYR A 105 7.86 -15.20 -6.47
N ASP A 106 9.06 -15.05 -5.91
CA ASP A 106 10.30 -15.52 -6.53
C ASP A 106 10.36 -17.06 -6.53
N TYR A 107 9.91 -17.68 -5.44
CA TYR A 107 9.76 -19.16 -5.39
C TYR A 107 8.65 -19.64 -6.32
N LEU A 108 7.54 -18.91 -6.45
CA LEU A 108 6.49 -19.23 -7.43
C LEU A 108 7.02 -19.18 -8.86
N ARG A 109 7.77 -18.14 -9.23
CA ARG A 109 8.39 -18.05 -10.56
C ARG A 109 9.29 -19.25 -10.85
N LEU A 110 10.09 -19.64 -9.85
CA LEU A 110 10.95 -20.82 -9.96
C LEU A 110 10.13 -22.10 -10.11
N LEU A 111 9.08 -22.29 -9.30
CA LEU A 111 8.17 -23.42 -9.39
C LEU A 111 7.54 -23.54 -10.78
N PHE A 112 6.94 -22.46 -11.28
CA PHE A 112 6.29 -22.44 -12.59
C PHE A 112 7.26 -22.64 -13.75
N ALA A 113 8.51 -22.20 -13.63
CA ALA A 113 9.54 -22.43 -14.63
C ALA A 113 10.02 -23.90 -14.64
N ARG A 114 9.98 -24.62 -13.50
CA ARG A 114 10.50 -25.98 -13.39
C ARG A 114 9.46 -27.09 -13.61
N VAL A 115 8.25 -26.88 -13.14
CA VAL A 115 7.17 -27.90 -13.19
C VAL A 115 5.90 -27.38 -13.87
N GLY A 116 5.93 -26.18 -14.42
CA GLY A 116 4.79 -25.62 -15.13
C GLY A 116 4.58 -26.27 -16.50
N ILE A 117 3.36 -26.66 -16.79
CA ILE A 117 2.96 -27.24 -18.07
C ILE A 117 2.31 -26.14 -18.92
N PRO A 118 2.91 -25.73 -20.05
CA PRO A 118 2.30 -24.77 -20.95
C PRO A 118 1.18 -25.40 -21.79
N PHE A 119 0.13 -24.61 -22.05
CA PHE A 119 -0.99 -24.98 -22.86
C PHE A 119 -1.18 -24.03 -24.05
N CYS A 120 -1.60 -24.57 -25.18
CA CYS A 120 -1.97 -23.73 -26.31
C CYS A 120 -3.28 -22.95 -26.00
N PRO A 121 -3.30 -21.62 -26.14
CA PRO A 121 -4.49 -20.80 -25.84
C PRO A 121 -5.67 -21.12 -26.78
N LYS A 122 -5.41 -21.52 -28.03
CA LYS A 122 -6.45 -21.86 -29.04
C LYS A 122 -6.95 -23.29 -28.89
N HIS A 123 -6.06 -24.27 -28.77
CA HIS A 123 -6.40 -25.69 -28.78
C HIS A 123 -6.53 -26.31 -27.39
N LYS A 124 -6.09 -25.60 -26.33
CA LYS A 124 -6.12 -26.03 -24.93
C LYS A 124 -5.41 -27.38 -24.65
N ILE A 125 -4.50 -27.77 -25.53
CA ILE A 125 -3.66 -28.96 -25.36
C ILE A 125 -2.35 -28.58 -24.67
N PRO A 126 -1.76 -29.48 -23.86
CA PRO A 126 -0.42 -29.26 -23.31
C PRO A 126 0.59 -29.27 -24.45
N ILE A 127 1.57 -28.41 -24.37
CA ILE A 127 2.69 -28.33 -25.31
C ILE A 127 3.98 -28.67 -24.56
N THR A 128 4.80 -29.51 -25.19
CA THR A 128 6.08 -29.98 -24.60
C THR A 128 7.22 -29.64 -25.53
N SER A 129 8.39 -29.35 -24.97
CA SER A 129 9.66 -29.36 -25.69
C SER A 129 10.25 -30.74 -25.64
N GLN A 130 11.00 -31.12 -26.67
CA GLN A 130 11.67 -32.41 -26.78
C GLN A 130 13.10 -32.18 -27.22
N SER A 131 14.07 -32.82 -26.60
CA SER A 131 15.43 -32.80 -27.09
C SER A 131 15.53 -33.56 -28.40
N ILE A 132 16.56 -33.26 -29.24
CA ILE A 132 16.79 -33.97 -30.51
C ILE A 132 16.92 -35.47 -30.23
N GLU A 133 17.53 -35.83 -29.11
CA GLU A 133 17.68 -37.25 -28.73
C GLU A 133 16.36 -37.91 -28.41
N GLU A 134 15.47 -37.24 -27.67
CA GLU A 134 14.08 -37.71 -27.38
C GLU A 134 13.26 -37.82 -28.66
N MET A 135 13.36 -36.84 -29.58
CA MET A 135 12.71 -36.90 -30.87
C MET A 135 13.19 -38.10 -31.68
N THR A 136 14.52 -38.32 -31.71
CA THR A 136 15.14 -39.46 -32.37
C THR A 136 14.65 -40.78 -31.79
N ASN A 137 14.66 -40.94 -30.48
CA ASN A 137 14.19 -42.14 -29.80
C ASN A 137 12.69 -42.39 -30.06
N LYS A 138 11.89 -41.31 -30.15
CA LYS A 138 10.44 -41.42 -30.48
C LYS A 138 10.24 -41.88 -31.92
N VAL A 139 11.05 -41.38 -32.87
CA VAL A 139 11.01 -41.86 -34.25
C VAL A 139 11.44 -43.32 -34.35
N LEU A 140 12.47 -43.73 -33.62
CA LEU A 140 12.92 -45.14 -33.57
C LEU A 140 11.95 -46.09 -32.87
N SER A 141 10.98 -45.57 -32.11
CA SER A 141 9.95 -46.41 -31.47
C SER A 141 8.83 -46.92 -32.39
N TYR A 142 8.79 -46.41 -33.66
CA TYR A 142 7.85 -46.93 -34.66
C TYR A 142 8.35 -48.24 -35.28
N GLU A 143 7.46 -48.93 -36.01
CA GLU A 143 7.80 -50.23 -36.64
C GLU A 143 8.94 -50.11 -37.64
N GLU A 144 9.89 -51.03 -37.57
CA GLU A 144 10.97 -51.13 -38.57
C GLU A 144 10.42 -51.38 -39.99
N GLY A 145 11.01 -50.73 -40.95
CA GLY A 145 10.52 -50.76 -42.36
C GLY A 145 9.57 -49.62 -42.70
N THR A 146 9.10 -48.83 -41.73
CA THR A 146 8.23 -47.67 -41.97
C THR A 146 9.03 -46.63 -42.81
N LYS A 147 8.40 -46.15 -43.87
CA LYS A 147 8.96 -45.08 -44.71
C LYS A 147 8.57 -43.74 -44.11
N LEU A 148 9.54 -42.88 -43.87
CA LEU A 148 9.31 -41.57 -43.27
C LEU A 148 10.06 -40.47 -44.02
N GLU A 149 9.53 -39.25 -43.96
CA GLU A 149 10.16 -38.01 -44.41
C GLU A 149 10.37 -37.13 -43.19
N ILE A 150 11.58 -36.56 -43.08
CA ILE A 150 11.91 -35.56 -42.05
C ILE A 150 11.84 -34.18 -42.74
N LEU A 151 10.97 -33.33 -42.23
CA LEU A 151 10.62 -32.07 -42.88
C LEU A 151 10.94 -30.90 -41.93
N ALA A 152 11.51 -29.82 -42.49
CA ALA A 152 11.67 -28.55 -41.80
C ALA A 152 10.57 -27.56 -42.23
N PRO A 153 9.58 -27.22 -41.37
CA PRO A 153 8.50 -26.28 -41.71
C PRO A 153 9.06 -24.84 -41.60
N ILE A 154 9.39 -24.25 -42.76
CA ILE A 154 10.03 -22.92 -42.82
C ILE A 154 9.03 -21.79 -42.97
N VAL A 155 7.94 -22.00 -43.75
CA VAL A 155 6.89 -21.01 -43.95
C VAL A 155 5.56 -21.60 -43.57
N HIS A 156 4.78 -20.89 -42.72
CA HIS A 156 3.51 -21.36 -42.28
C HIS A 156 2.45 -20.22 -42.34
N GLY A 157 1.55 -20.31 -43.33
CA GLY A 157 0.46 -19.35 -43.48
C GLY A 157 0.90 -17.94 -43.92
N GLU A 158 2.06 -17.79 -44.55
CA GLU A 158 2.54 -16.47 -44.98
C GLU A 158 2.18 -16.23 -46.45
N LYS A 159 2.02 -14.95 -46.81
CA LYS A 159 1.77 -14.51 -48.20
C LYS A 159 3.06 -14.09 -48.86
N GLY A 160 3.28 -14.56 -50.11
CA GLY A 160 4.46 -14.13 -50.84
C GLY A 160 4.75 -15.05 -52.04
N THR A 161 5.66 -14.66 -52.89
CA THR A 161 6.15 -15.50 -54.00
C THR A 161 7.28 -16.47 -53.60
N HIS A 162 7.87 -16.23 -52.39
CA HIS A 162 8.91 -17.01 -51.75
C HIS A 162 10.15 -17.34 -52.64
N LYS A 163 10.40 -16.57 -53.72
CA LYS A 163 11.50 -16.82 -54.66
C LYS A 163 12.87 -16.79 -53.98
N ASP A 164 13.10 -15.77 -53.13
CA ASP A 164 14.40 -15.63 -52.43
C ASP A 164 14.68 -16.81 -51.50
N LEU A 165 13.61 -17.38 -50.88
CA LEU A 165 13.68 -18.57 -50.05
C LEU A 165 14.11 -19.79 -50.90
N PHE A 166 13.42 -20.05 -52.02
CA PHE A 166 13.79 -21.17 -52.91
C PHE A 166 15.22 -21.03 -53.44
N ASP A 167 15.65 -19.82 -53.82
CA ASP A 167 17.02 -19.57 -54.28
C ASP A 167 18.06 -19.78 -53.18
N LYS A 168 17.75 -19.48 -51.94
CA LYS A 168 18.59 -19.76 -50.77
C LYS A 168 18.71 -21.27 -50.55
N LEU A 169 17.60 -21.99 -50.54
CA LEU A 169 17.56 -23.44 -50.33
C LEU A 169 18.32 -24.22 -51.43
N LYS A 170 18.21 -23.76 -52.69
CA LYS A 170 19.05 -24.28 -53.83
C LYS A 170 20.54 -24.14 -53.56
N LYS A 171 20.97 -22.99 -53.05
CA LYS A 171 22.38 -22.73 -52.70
C LYS A 171 22.88 -23.60 -51.54
N GLU A 172 21.99 -23.90 -50.59
CA GLU A 172 22.27 -24.77 -49.44
C GLU A 172 22.23 -26.27 -49.80
N GLY A 173 21.86 -26.63 -51.07
CA GLY A 173 21.94 -27.99 -51.58
C GLY A 173 20.67 -28.85 -51.38
N PHE A 174 19.58 -28.24 -50.95
CA PHE A 174 18.28 -28.97 -50.86
C PHE A 174 17.67 -29.13 -52.24
N THR A 175 17.08 -30.32 -52.46
CA THR A 175 16.54 -30.69 -53.77
C THR A 175 15.03 -30.76 -53.79
N LYS A 176 14.36 -30.94 -52.66
CA LYS A 176 12.91 -31.13 -52.57
C LYS A 176 12.26 -30.29 -51.49
N VAL A 177 11.10 -29.72 -51.83
CA VAL A 177 10.27 -28.97 -50.91
C VAL A 177 8.83 -29.48 -51.03
N ARG A 178 8.07 -29.29 -49.94
CA ARG A 178 6.63 -29.55 -49.92
C ARG A 178 5.90 -28.21 -49.80
N VAL A 179 5.07 -27.88 -50.76
CA VAL A 179 4.28 -26.65 -50.78
C VAL A 179 2.78 -27.03 -50.70
N ASN A 180 2.12 -26.54 -49.65
CA ASN A 180 0.70 -26.83 -49.35
C ASN A 180 0.34 -28.32 -49.35
N GLY A 181 1.26 -29.17 -48.93
CA GLY A 181 1.09 -30.62 -48.89
C GLY A 181 1.55 -31.40 -50.11
N GLU A 182 1.91 -30.73 -51.22
CA GLU A 182 2.37 -31.36 -52.43
C GLU A 182 3.91 -31.25 -52.54
N ASN A 183 4.59 -32.32 -52.96
CA ASN A 183 6.00 -32.41 -53.09
C ASN A 183 6.48 -31.90 -54.47
N PHE A 184 7.44 -30.96 -54.46
CA PHE A 184 8.05 -30.38 -55.65
C PHE A 184 9.56 -30.58 -55.64
N ASP A 185 10.14 -30.72 -56.85
CA ASP A 185 11.55 -30.55 -57.03
C ASP A 185 11.87 -29.03 -56.99
N ILE A 186 12.84 -28.63 -56.19
CA ILE A 186 13.13 -27.20 -56.00
C ILE A 186 13.67 -26.54 -57.29
N TYR A 187 14.15 -27.34 -58.27
CA TYR A 187 14.61 -26.86 -59.56
C TYR A 187 13.45 -26.68 -60.55
N GLU A 188 12.25 -27.17 -60.27
CA GLU A 188 11.06 -26.91 -61.05
C GLU A 188 10.50 -25.52 -60.78
N GLU A 189 9.61 -25.00 -61.66
CA GLU A 189 8.96 -23.72 -61.47
C GLU A 189 7.83 -23.86 -60.46
N ILE A 190 8.08 -23.47 -59.21
CA ILE A 190 7.08 -23.47 -58.12
C ILE A 190 6.37 -22.15 -58.13
N LYS A 191 5.01 -22.16 -58.37
CA LYS A 191 4.16 -20.97 -58.46
C LYS A 191 3.49 -20.73 -57.13
N CYS A 192 4.00 -19.77 -56.33
CA CYS A 192 3.30 -19.24 -55.18
C CYS A 192 2.64 -17.90 -55.52
N GLU A 193 1.33 -17.75 -55.21
CA GLU A 193 0.60 -16.54 -55.50
C GLU A 193 0.86 -15.47 -54.44
N LYS A 194 1.21 -14.23 -54.81
CA LYS A 194 1.54 -13.12 -53.92
C LYS A 194 0.54 -12.86 -52.81
N ASN A 195 -0.75 -13.10 -53.02
CA ASN A 195 -1.86 -12.79 -52.10
C ASN A 195 -2.41 -14.01 -51.37
N LYS A 196 -1.97 -15.23 -51.68
CA LYS A 196 -2.40 -16.47 -51.05
C LYS A 196 -1.43 -16.87 -49.95
N LYS A 197 -1.99 -17.49 -48.90
CA LYS A 197 -1.15 -18.03 -47.81
C LYS A 197 -0.63 -19.40 -48.19
N ASP A 198 0.67 -19.57 -48.09
CA ASP A 198 1.33 -20.82 -48.39
C ASP A 198 2.01 -21.42 -47.18
N ASN A 199 2.10 -22.74 -47.14
CA ASN A 199 2.90 -23.51 -46.18
C ASN A 199 4.03 -24.18 -46.96
N ILE A 200 5.29 -23.98 -46.54
CA ILE A 200 6.46 -24.52 -47.21
C ILE A 200 7.30 -25.26 -46.21
N ASP A 201 7.49 -26.56 -46.46
CA ASP A 201 8.38 -27.41 -45.68
C ASP A 201 9.53 -27.89 -46.59
N VAL A 202 10.73 -27.91 -46.05
CA VAL A 202 11.91 -28.50 -46.75
C VAL A 202 11.99 -29.96 -46.38
N ILE A 203 12.09 -30.83 -47.38
CA ILE A 203 12.34 -32.26 -47.16
C ILE A 203 13.83 -32.44 -46.94
N VAL A 204 14.18 -32.62 -45.65
CA VAL A 204 15.58 -32.77 -45.23
C VAL A 204 16.11 -34.15 -45.56
N ASP A 205 15.31 -35.18 -45.22
CA ASP A 205 15.70 -36.57 -45.56
C ASP A 205 14.45 -37.48 -45.73
N ARG A 206 14.67 -38.57 -46.45
CA ARG A 206 13.69 -39.69 -46.67
C ARG A 206 14.35 -40.99 -46.25
N ILE A 207 13.81 -41.61 -45.22
CA ILE A 207 14.48 -42.76 -44.56
C ILE A 207 13.48 -43.92 -44.46
N VAL A 208 13.98 -45.13 -44.65
CA VAL A 208 13.31 -46.36 -44.22
C VAL A 208 13.79 -46.70 -42.82
N LEU A 209 12.89 -46.72 -41.87
CA LEU A 209 13.22 -46.86 -40.45
C LEU A 209 13.91 -48.17 -40.14
N LYS A 210 15.15 -48.11 -39.63
CA LYS A 210 15.95 -49.22 -39.09
C LYS A 210 16.72 -48.70 -37.88
N GLN A 211 16.96 -49.55 -36.90
CA GLN A 211 17.76 -49.18 -35.71
C GLN A 211 19.19 -48.75 -36.09
N SER A 212 19.74 -49.26 -37.18
CA SER A 212 21.08 -48.89 -37.70
C SER A 212 21.14 -47.43 -38.20
N GLU A 213 20.02 -46.83 -38.54
CA GLU A 213 19.97 -45.47 -39.11
C GLU A 213 19.86 -44.37 -38.04
N ARG A 214 20.08 -44.68 -36.78
CA ARG A 214 19.95 -43.75 -35.64
C ARG A 214 20.73 -42.44 -35.87
N SER A 215 21.99 -42.52 -36.27
CA SER A 215 22.83 -41.32 -36.48
C SER A 215 22.28 -40.44 -37.60
N ARG A 216 21.81 -41.06 -38.71
CA ARG A 216 21.26 -40.34 -39.85
C ARG A 216 19.92 -39.63 -39.48
N ILE A 217 19.07 -40.31 -38.71
CA ILE A 217 17.83 -39.72 -38.20
C ILE A 217 18.12 -38.55 -37.27
N PHE A 218 19.11 -38.68 -36.37
CA PHE A 218 19.56 -37.64 -35.47
C PHE A 218 20.02 -36.39 -36.22
N GLU A 219 20.97 -36.57 -37.22
CA GLU A 219 21.49 -35.48 -38.04
C GLU A 219 20.40 -34.80 -38.88
N ALA A 220 19.45 -35.57 -39.42
CA ALA A 220 18.34 -35.03 -40.19
C ALA A 220 17.36 -34.21 -39.31
N ILE A 221 17.05 -34.68 -38.09
CA ILE A 221 16.25 -33.94 -37.12
C ILE A 221 16.99 -32.66 -36.68
N GLU A 222 18.30 -32.76 -36.37
CA GLU A 222 19.11 -31.59 -35.99
C GLU A 222 19.15 -30.53 -37.12
N THR A 223 19.26 -30.96 -38.36
CA THR A 223 19.25 -30.08 -39.54
C THR A 223 17.87 -29.41 -39.67
N ALA A 224 16.78 -30.20 -39.56
CA ALA A 224 15.44 -29.69 -39.65
C ALA A 224 15.10 -28.66 -38.54
N THR A 225 15.48 -28.95 -37.31
CA THR A 225 15.25 -28.04 -36.18
C THR A 225 16.07 -26.76 -36.29
N LYS A 226 17.32 -26.81 -36.75
CA LYS A 226 18.14 -25.62 -37.06
C LYS A 226 17.52 -24.72 -38.12
N MET A 227 16.90 -25.31 -39.16
CA MET A 227 16.30 -24.57 -40.27
C MET A 227 14.93 -23.95 -39.88
N ALA A 228 14.15 -24.64 -39.07
CA ALA A 228 12.76 -24.30 -38.72
C ALA A 228 12.62 -23.83 -37.25
N GLU A 229 13.58 -23.11 -36.74
CA GLU A 229 13.52 -22.49 -35.38
C GLU A 229 13.11 -23.48 -34.29
N GLY A 230 13.72 -24.67 -34.30
CA GLY A 230 13.48 -25.73 -33.33
C GLY A 230 12.34 -26.68 -33.65
N LYS A 231 11.67 -26.55 -34.83
CA LYS A 231 10.54 -27.41 -35.21
C LYS A 231 10.96 -28.44 -36.26
N VAL A 232 10.38 -29.64 -36.18
CA VAL A 232 10.51 -30.68 -37.17
C VAL A 232 9.19 -31.40 -37.37
N VAL A 233 8.87 -31.74 -38.59
CA VAL A 233 7.70 -32.56 -38.92
C VAL A 233 8.19 -33.92 -39.44
N ILE A 234 7.71 -34.99 -38.82
CA ILE A 234 7.95 -36.37 -39.24
C ILE A 234 6.70 -36.86 -39.93
N ASN A 235 6.80 -37.05 -41.27
CA ASN A 235 5.70 -37.58 -42.06
C ASN A 235 5.92 -39.09 -42.21
N LEU A 236 5.05 -39.87 -41.54
CA LEU A 236 5.02 -41.33 -41.72
C LEU A 236 4.17 -41.64 -42.97
N ILE A 237 4.82 -41.98 -44.09
CA ILE A 237 4.21 -42.16 -45.40
C ILE A 237 3.10 -43.21 -45.30
N GLY A 238 1.87 -42.80 -45.63
CA GLY A 238 0.66 -43.66 -45.54
C GLY A 238 0.00 -43.74 -44.18
N ASN A 239 0.45 -42.97 -43.18
CA ASN A 239 -0.11 -42.93 -41.83
C ASN A 239 -0.40 -41.48 -41.39
N LYS A 240 0.33 -40.90 -40.50
CA LYS A 240 0.15 -39.57 -39.91
C LYS A 240 1.42 -38.71 -39.90
N GLU A 241 1.21 -37.42 -39.87
CA GLU A 241 2.25 -36.48 -39.56
C GLU A 241 2.39 -36.22 -38.07
N ILE A 242 3.61 -36.04 -37.57
CA ILE A 242 3.92 -35.78 -36.19
C ILE A 242 4.82 -34.54 -36.15
N VAL A 243 4.32 -33.49 -35.52
CA VAL A 243 5.12 -32.29 -35.27
C VAL A 243 5.82 -32.44 -33.92
N MET A 244 7.13 -32.25 -33.92
CA MET A 244 7.97 -32.22 -32.71
C MET A 244 8.74 -30.90 -32.69
N SER A 245 9.13 -30.45 -31.49
CA SER A 245 9.80 -29.18 -31.33
C SER A 245 10.76 -29.17 -30.15
N GLU A 246 11.91 -28.55 -30.33
CA GLU A 246 12.86 -28.24 -29.25
C GLU A 246 12.33 -27.12 -28.35
N THR A 247 11.47 -26.26 -28.91
CA THR A 247 10.75 -25.20 -28.15
C THR A 247 9.35 -25.62 -27.80
N TYR A 248 8.75 -24.96 -26.81
CA TYR A 248 7.33 -25.19 -26.46
C TYR A 248 6.42 -24.65 -27.58
N ALA A 249 6.14 -25.47 -28.57
CA ALA A 249 5.31 -25.09 -29.72
C ALA A 249 4.06 -25.95 -29.84
N CYS A 250 2.95 -25.34 -30.27
CA CYS A 250 1.71 -26.07 -30.55
C CYS A 250 1.80 -26.84 -31.87
N PRO A 251 1.48 -28.13 -31.90
CA PRO A 251 1.49 -28.88 -33.16
C PRO A 251 0.38 -28.45 -34.16
N ASN A 252 -0.64 -27.73 -33.68
CA ASN A 252 -1.84 -27.41 -34.49
C ASN A 252 -1.92 -25.92 -34.90
N CYS A 253 -1.01 -25.05 -34.43
CA CYS A 253 -0.96 -23.63 -34.81
C CYS A 253 0.43 -23.02 -34.50
N ASP A 254 0.64 -21.77 -34.91
CA ASP A 254 1.93 -21.05 -34.78
C ASP A 254 2.27 -20.58 -33.36
N PHE A 255 1.46 -20.94 -32.35
CA PHE A 255 1.71 -20.57 -30.98
C PHE A 255 2.94 -21.30 -30.43
N SER A 256 3.93 -20.53 -30.01
CA SER A 256 5.14 -21.03 -29.35
C SER A 256 5.47 -20.17 -28.13
N LEU A 257 6.11 -20.78 -27.16
CA LEU A 257 6.65 -20.10 -25.99
C LEU A 257 8.17 -20.20 -25.97
N PRO A 258 8.87 -19.16 -25.47
CA PRO A 258 10.30 -19.27 -25.21
C PRO A 258 10.57 -20.32 -24.13
N GLU A 259 11.83 -20.61 -23.90
CA GLU A 259 12.23 -21.48 -22.80
C GLU A 259 11.64 -20.99 -21.46
N LEU A 260 11.17 -21.94 -20.65
CA LEU A 260 10.52 -21.64 -19.37
C LEU A 260 11.54 -21.26 -18.32
N GLU A 261 11.90 -19.98 -18.29
CA GLU A 261 12.79 -19.41 -17.29
C GLU A 261 12.03 -18.59 -16.26
N PRO A 262 12.53 -18.44 -15.01
CA PRO A 262 11.89 -17.62 -13.99
C PRO A 262 11.67 -16.16 -14.40
N ARG A 263 12.48 -15.62 -15.32
CA ARG A 263 12.38 -14.23 -15.79
C ARG A 263 11.11 -13.94 -16.61
N ILE A 264 10.54 -14.93 -17.31
CA ILE A 264 9.30 -14.73 -18.08
C ILE A 264 8.07 -14.52 -17.20
N PHE A 265 8.11 -15.01 -15.96
CA PHE A 265 7.06 -14.81 -14.95
C PHE A 265 7.22 -13.51 -14.16
N SER A 266 8.23 -12.68 -14.48
CA SER A 266 8.46 -11.41 -13.80
C SER A 266 7.68 -10.28 -14.46
N PHE A 267 6.76 -9.68 -13.72
CA PHE A 267 6.07 -8.47 -14.19
C PHE A 267 6.92 -7.19 -14.05
N ASN A 268 8.12 -7.29 -13.45
CA ASN A 268 9.09 -6.19 -13.37
C ASN A 268 10.11 -6.20 -14.54
N ALA A 269 10.11 -7.27 -15.33
CA ALA A 269 11.00 -7.42 -16.49
C ALA A 269 10.21 -7.32 -17.80
N PRO A 270 10.75 -6.72 -18.86
CA PRO A 270 10.07 -6.54 -20.15
C PRO A 270 9.61 -7.85 -20.80
N TYR A 271 10.30 -8.95 -20.49
CA TYR A 271 9.99 -10.29 -21.03
C TYR A 271 8.63 -10.82 -20.57
N GLY A 272 8.26 -10.56 -19.30
CA GLY A 272 7.05 -11.07 -18.69
C GLY A 272 5.95 -10.02 -18.52
N ALA A 273 6.30 -8.74 -18.44
CA ALA A 273 5.38 -7.66 -18.14
C ALA A 273 4.36 -7.44 -19.28
N CYS A 274 3.10 -7.22 -18.92
CA CYS A 274 2.06 -6.76 -19.84
C CYS A 274 2.51 -5.46 -20.55
N GLU A 275 2.42 -5.41 -21.86
CA GLU A 275 2.89 -4.28 -22.67
C GLU A 275 2.07 -3.00 -22.43
N THR A 276 0.77 -3.13 -22.18
CA THR A 276 -0.14 -2.00 -21.93
C THR A 276 0.14 -1.32 -20.58
N CYS A 277 0.15 -2.08 -19.48
CA CYS A 277 0.34 -1.52 -18.14
C CYS A 277 1.80 -1.60 -17.64
N LYS A 278 2.72 -2.14 -18.43
CA LYS A 278 4.14 -2.32 -18.09
C LYS A 278 4.34 -2.98 -16.71
N GLY A 279 3.50 -3.97 -16.40
CA GLY A 279 3.57 -4.73 -15.15
C GLY A 279 2.87 -4.11 -13.94
N LEU A 280 2.11 -3.02 -14.11
CA LEU A 280 1.36 -2.40 -13.01
C LEU A 280 0.04 -3.12 -12.69
N GLY A 281 -0.59 -3.78 -13.68
CA GLY A 281 -1.88 -4.43 -13.54
C GLY A 281 -3.08 -3.47 -13.59
N ILE A 282 -2.81 -2.18 -13.52
CA ILE A 282 -3.79 -1.09 -13.58
C ILE A 282 -3.38 -0.06 -14.63
N THR A 283 -4.35 0.69 -15.10
CA THR A 283 -4.15 1.88 -15.94
C THR A 283 -4.90 3.05 -15.31
N LYS A 284 -4.31 4.23 -15.38
CA LYS A 284 -4.95 5.47 -14.92
C LYS A 284 -5.60 6.15 -16.11
N HIS A 285 -6.85 6.54 -15.96
CA HIS A 285 -7.60 7.27 -16.96
C HIS A 285 -8.38 8.40 -16.31
N ILE A 286 -8.65 9.47 -17.06
CA ILE A 286 -9.50 10.56 -16.59
C ILE A 286 -10.92 10.04 -16.37
N SER A 287 -11.47 10.26 -15.19
CA SER A 287 -12.86 9.95 -14.87
C SER A 287 -13.78 11.07 -15.34
N LEU A 288 -14.75 10.74 -16.20
CA LEU A 288 -15.74 11.71 -16.64
C LEU A 288 -16.64 12.22 -15.50
N ASP A 289 -16.90 11.39 -14.48
CA ASP A 289 -17.70 11.80 -13.31
C ASP A 289 -16.95 12.75 -12.37
N LEU A 290 -15.61 12.69 -12.33
CA LEU A 290 -14.77 13.66 -11.63
C LEU A 290 -14.53 14.92 -12.46
N LEU A 291 -14.42 14.77 -13.77
CA LEU A 291 -14.22 15.88 -14.70
C LEU A 291 -15.50 16.72 -14.87
N ILE A 292 -16.66 16.06 -14.94
CA ILE A 292 -18.00 16.64 -15.14
C ILE A 292 -18.93 16.17 -14.00
N PRO A 293 -18.78 16.71 -12.80
CA PRO A 293 -19.55 16.26 -11.63
C PRO A 293 -21.04 16.61 -11.69
N ASP A 294 -21.40 17.66 -12.42
CA ASP A 294 -22.79 18.10 -12.61
C ASP A 294 -23.13 18.23 -14.11
N LYS A 295 -23.78 17.22 -14.63
CA LYS A 295 -24.21 17.17 -16.04
C LYS A 295 -25.42 18.08 -16.37
N ASN A 296 -26.03 18.72 -15.34
CA ASN A 296 -27.10 19.69 -15.55
C ASN A 296 -26.55 21.10 -15.86
N LYS A 297 -25.25 21.33 -15.61
CA LYS A 297 -24.58 22.57 -16.01
C LYS A 297 -24.13 22.51 -17.46
N SER A 298 -24.07 23.71 -18.07
CA SER A 298 -23.46 23.86 -19.39
C SER A 298 -21.92 23.93 -19.26
N ILE A 299 -21.23 23.73 -20.38
CA ILE A 299 -19.76 23.89 -20.41
C ILE A 299 -19.37 25.33 -20.12
N LEU A 300 -20.16 26.29 -20.59
CA LEU A 300 -19.95 27.74 -20.32
C LEU A 300 -20.17 28.08 -18.84
N ASP A 301 -21.04 27.35 -18.13
CA ASP A 301 -21.27 27.52 -16.68
C ASP A 301 -20.28 26.67 -15.82
N GLY A 302 -19.21 26.16 -16.44
CA GLY A 302 -18.14 25.42 -15.72
C GLY A 302 -18.48 23.97 -15.39
N ALA A 303 -19.27 23.28 -16.24
CA ALA A 303 -19.50 21.84 -16.09
C ALA A 303 -18.19 21.04 -16.10
N ILE A 304 -17.23 21.42 -16.95
CA ILE A 304 -15.91 20.79 -17.03
C ILE A 304 -14.94 21.51 -16.11
N GLN A 305 -14.52 20.84 -15.05
CA GLN A 305 -13.76 21.40 -13.93
C GLN A 305 -12.34 21.86 -14.25
N THR A 306 -11.77 21.41 -15.35
CA THR A 306 -10.39 21.75 -15.77
C THR A 306 -10.31 22.93 -16.73
N ILE A 307 -11.46 23.45 -17.18
CA ILE A 307 -11.55 24.60 -18.08
C ILE A 307 -11.95 25.84 -17.29
N ASN A 308 -11.13 26.87 -17.37
CA ASN A 308 -11.46 28.19 -16.87
C ASN A 308 -11.81 29.10 -18.09
N ILE A 309 -13.06 29.52 -18.20
CA ILE A 309 -13.58 30.22 -19.38
C ILE A 309 -12.97 31.62 -19.54
N GLU A 310 -12.41 32.18 -18.49
CA GLU A 310 -11.99 33.60 -18.50
C GLU A 310 -10.63 33.86 -19.14
N ASP A 311 -9.69 32.93 -19.19
CA ASP A 311 -8.36 33.19 -19.81
C ASP A 311 -7.45 31.92 -19.98
N ASN A 312 -7.72 31.08 -20.98
CA ASN A 312 -6.79 29.97 -21.26
C ASN A 312 -6.74 29.60 -22.75
N ILE A 313 -5.57 29.18 -23.23
CA ILE A 313 -5.35 28.66 -24.58
C ILE A 313 -6.32 27.51 -24.89
N ASP A 314 -6.57 26.64 -23.92
CA ASP A 314 -7.47 25.50 -24.07
C ASP A 314 -8.93 25.94 -24.26
N THR A 315 -9.35 27.02 -23.62
CA THR A 315 -10.67 27.64 -23.81
C THR A 315 -10.83 28.24 -25.21
N THR A 316 -9.81 28.91 -25.69
CA THR A 316 -9.81 29.51 -27.08
C THR A 316 -9.94 28.38 -28.12
N ARG A 317 -9.24 27.28 -27.94
CA ARG A 317 -9.36 26.07 -28.79
C ARG A 317 -10.78 25.50 -28.76
N LEU A 318 -11.33 25.30 -27.57
CA LEU A 318 -12.69 24.77 -27.39
C LEU A 318 -13.75 25.66 -28.06
N LEU A 319 -13.70 26.98 -27.85
CA LEU A 319 -14.63 27.95 -28.45
C LEU A 319 -14.51 27.98 -29.99
N THR A 320 -13.30 27.82 -30.52
CA THR A 320 -13.09 27.76 -31.98
C THR A 320 -13.74 26.51 -32.56
N ILE A 321 -13.52 25.32 -31.95
CA ILE A 321 -14.13 24.07 -32.38
C ILE A 321 -15.65 24.12 -32.31
N ALA A 322 -16.19 24.62 -31.17
CA ALA A 322 -17.62 24.77 -31.00
C ALA A 322 -18.26 25.61 -32.10
N ARG A 323 -17.62 26.72 -32.50
CA ARG A 323 -18.09 27.56 -33.57
C ARG A 323 -18.02 26.90 -34.96
N GLU A 324 -16.88 26.25 -35.28
CA GLU A 324 -16.64 25.61 -36.58
C GLU A 324 -17.54 24.37 -36.82
N LEU A 325 -17.85 23.64 -35.73
CA LEU A 325 -18.68 22.43 -35.76
C LEU A 325 -20.17 22.68 -35.38
N ASN A 326 -20.56 23.94 -35.15
CA ASN A 326 -21.90 24.29 -34.68
C ASN A 326 -22.33 23.58 -33.39
N ILE A 327 -21.45 23.45 -32.42
CA ILE A 327 -21.74 22.86 -31.10
C ILE A 327 -22.19 23.97 -30.16
N ASP A 328 -23.38 23.83 -29.59
CA ASP A 328 -23.89 24.79 -28.60
C ASP A 328 -23.40 24.46 -27.19
N LEU A 329 -22.37 25.17 -26.72
CA LEU A 329 -21.78 24.97 -25.39
C LEU A 329 -22.64 25.53 -24.24
N SER A 330 -23.74 26.23 -24.53
CA SER A 330 -24.67 26.76 -23.52
C SER A 330 -25.67 25.69 -23.04
N LEU A 331 -25.81 24.61 -23.77
CA LEU A 331 -26.67 23.50 -23.38
C LEU A 331 -26.08 22.73 -22.17
N PRO A 332 -26.91 22.22 -21.27
CA PRO A 332 -26.47 21.28 -20.24
C PRO A 332 -25.76 20.09 -20.89
N VAL A 333 -24.69 19.60 -20.25
CA VAL A 333 -23.88 18.48 -20.80
C VAL A 333 -24.73 17.23 -21.07
N LYS A 334 -25.79 16.99 -20.28
CA LYS A 334 -26.71 15.85 -20.50
C LYS A 334 -27.53 15.98 -21.79
N ASP A 335 -27.73 17.21 -22.32
CA ASP A 335 -28.56 17.50 -23.49
C ASP A 335 -27.70 17.70 -24.77
N LEU A 336 -26.36 17.68 -24.64
CA LEU A 336 -25.42 17.65 -25.75
C LEU A 336 -25.50 16.30 -26.49
N LYS A 337 -25.33 16.35 -27.83
CA LYS A 337 -25.22 15.13 -28.63
C LYS A 337 -23.97 14.36 -28.23
N GLU A 338 -24.06 13.04 -28.23
CA GLU A 338 -22.94 12.17 -27.86
C GLU A 338 -21.71 12.36 -28.75
N GLU A 339 -21.95 12.62 -30.05
CA GLU A 339 -20.88 12.89 -31.03
C GLU A 339 -20.14 14.20 -30.71
N ASP A 340 -20.88 15.26 -30.39
CA ASP A 340 -20.33 16.57 -30.03
C ASP A 340 -19.52 16.49 -28.74
N LEU A 341 -20.05 15.80 -27.74
CA LEU A 341 -19.36 15.56 -26.46
C LEU A 341 -18.07 14.74 -26.67
N LYS A 342 -18.09 13.72 -27.54
CA LYS A 342 -16.88 12.95 -27.89
C LYS A 342 -15.79 13.83 -28.50
N VAL A 343 -16.18 14.73 -29.44
CA VAL A 343 -15.20 15.68 -30.05
C VAL A 343 -14.60 16.60 -28.96
N ILE A 344 -15.41 17.15 -28.09
CA ILE A 344 -14.95 18.01 -27.01
C ILE A 344 -13.96 17.27 -26.07
N LEU A 345 -14.26 16.05 -25.69
CA LEU A 345 -13.49 15.28 -24.73
C LEU A 345 -12.26 14.61 -25.34
N TYR A 346 -12.38 14.00 -26.51
CA TYR A 346 -11.34 13.14 -27.09
C TYR A 346 -10.71 13.69 -28.38
N GLY A 347 -11.25 14.80 -28.90
CA GLY A 347 -10.71 15.49 -30.05
C GLY A 347 -11.18 14.91 -31.41
N THR A 348 -10.57 15.43 -32.46
CA THR A 348 -10.85 15.04 -33.84
C THR A 348 -9.59 15.18 -34.70
N ASN A 349 -9.51 14.39 -35.78
CA ASN A 349 -8.40 14.44 -36.74
C ASN A 349 -8.52 15.57 -37.76
N GLN A 350 -9.62 16.34 -37.73
CA GLN A 350 -9.81 17.49 -38.63
C GLN A 350 -8.88 18.64 -38.22
N LEU A 351 -8.28 19.33 -39.20
CA LEU A 351 -7.44 20.49 -38.99
C LEU A 351 -8.27 21.75 -38.84
N PHE A 352 -7.97 22.51 -37.80
CA PHE A 352 -8.59 23.80 -37.50
C PHE A 352 -7.55 24.90 -37.39
N LYS A 353 -7.95 26.14 -37.75
CA LYS A 353 -7.10 27.30 -37.61
C LYS A 353 -7.43 28.01 -36.30
N PHE A 354 -6.50 27.92 -35.34
CA PHE A 354 -6.62 28.60 -34.05
C PHE A 354 -5.93 29.97 -34.08
N GLU A 355 -6.62 30.96 -33.51
CA GLU A 355 -6.08 32.33 -33.34
C GLU A 355 -5.74 32.54 -31.85
N TYR A 356 -4.50 32.88 -31.58
CA TYR A 356 -4.04 33.19 -30.22
C TYR A 356 -3.62 34.64 -30.14
N THR A 357 -4.10 35.37 -29.12
CA THR A 357 -3.66 36.74 -28.84
C THR A 357 -2.61 36.70 -27.74
N SER A 358 -1.40 37.21 -28.00
CA SER A 358 -0.34 37.30 -26.99
C SER A 358 -0.68 38.41 -25.98
N LYS A 359 -0.08 38.35 -24.80
CA LYS A 359 -0.23 39.40 -23.75
C LYS A 359 0.19 40.79 -24.24
N SER A 360 1.00 40.87 -25.32
CA SER A 360 1.44 42.10 -25.99
C SER A 360 0.51 42.51 -27.14
N GLY A 361 -0.66 41.84 -27.35
CA GLY A 361 -1.64 42.15 -28.39
C GLY A 361 -1.36 41.61 -29.79
N GLY A 362 -0.25 40.88 -29.97
CA GLY A 362 0.06 40.22 -31.26
C GLY A 362 -0.76 38.97 -31.52
N LYS A 363 -1.36 38.86 -32.73
CA LYS A 363 -2.11 37.66 -33.15
C LYS A 363 -1.18 36.64 -33.77
N ARG A 364 -1.29 35.39 -33.31
CA ARG A 364 -0.62 34.22 -33.89
C ARG A 364 -1.65 33.21 -34.35
N TYR A 365 -1.39 32.55 -35.46
CA TYR A 365 -2.25 31.49 -36.02
C TYR A 365 -1.50 30.18 -36.08
N THR A 366 -2.14 29.13 -35.62
CA THR A 366 -1.65 27.75 -35.79
C THR A 366 -2.73 26.91 -36.47
N THR A 367 -2.32 26.00 -37.34
CA THR A 367 -3.26 25.03 -37.97
C THR A 367 -2.89 23.66 -37.44
N GLU A 368 -3.76 23.10 -36.61
CA GLU A 368 -3.56 21.83 -35.94
C GLU A 368 -4.89 21.12 -35.72
N ASN A 369 -4.88 19.80 -35.42
CA ASN A 369 -6.06 19.10 -34.99
C ASN A 369 -6.39 19.42 -33.53
N TYR A 370 -7.65 19.28 -33.16
CA TYR A 370 -8.09 19.44 -31.80
C TYR A 370 -7.92 18.13 -31.03
N GLU A 371 -7.04 18.14 -30.02
CA GLU A 371 -6.65 16.97 -29.25
C GLU A 371 -7.78 16.45 -28.31
N GLY A 372 -8.66 17.36 -27.85
CA GLY A 372 -9.68 17.04 -26.84
C GLY A 372 -9.14 17.19 -25.41
N ILE A 373 -10.06 17.41 -24.48
CA ILE A 373 -9.72 17.74 -23.08
C ILE A 373 -9.11 16.54 -22.35
N VAL A 374 -9.72 15.37 -22.47
CA VAL A 374 -9.25 14.13 -21.82
C VAL A 374 -7.89 13.73 -22.36
N THR A 375 -7.75 13.68 -23.67
CA THR A 375 -6.48 13.32 -24.33
C THR A 375 -5.35 14.27 -23.95
N ASN A 376 -5.63 15.59 -23.92
CA ASN A 376 -4.68 16.61 -23.49
C ASN A 376 -4.22 16.41 -22.03
N LEU A 377 -5.16 16.15 -21.11
CA LEU A 377 -4.84 15.92 -19.71
C LEU A 377 -4.01 14.64 -19.52
N GLU A 378 -4.37 13.55 -20.21
CA GLU A 378 -3.62 12.28 -20.14
C GLU A 378 -2.21 12.43 -20.70
N ARG A 379 -2.03 13.11 -21.83
CA ARG A 379 -0.70 13.41 -22.39
C ARG A 379 0.12 14.27 -21.43
N ARG A 380 -0.46 15.36 -20.93
CA ARG A 380 0.20 16.26 -19.97
C ARG A 380 0.62 15.53 -18.68
N TYR A 381 -0.20 14.60 -18.19
CA TYR A 381 0.15 13.78 -17.03
C TYR A 381 1.43 12.97 -17.27
N MET A 382 1.60 12.44 -18.48
CA MET A 382 2.78 11.64 -18.85
C MET A 382 4.03 12.49 -19.09
N GLU A 383 3.88 13.67 -19.69
CA GLU A 383 4.99 14.50 -20.18
C GLU A 383 5.50 15.52 -19.13
N THR A 384 4.66 15.94 -18.19
CA THR A 384 5.02 17.01 -17.25
C THR A 384 6.12 16.59 -16.27
N SER A 385 7.10 17.47 -16.09
CA SER A 385 8.11 17.39 -15.03
C SER A 385 7.64 18.02 -13.70
N SER A 386 6.55 18.82 -13.73
CA SER A 386 6.00 19.48 -12.55
C SER A 386 5.16 18.52 -11.71
N THR A 387 5.60 18.26 -10.49
CA THR A 387 4.85 17.45 -9.51
C THR A 387 3.49 18.04 -9.20
N TRP A 388 3.38 19.37 -9.10
CA TRP A 388 2.11 20.05 -8.84
C TRP A 388 1.07 19.83 -9.97
N ILE A 389 1.49 19.94 -11.24
CA ILE A 389 0.60 19.69 -12.40
C ILE A 389 0.17 18.23 -12.42
N ARG A 390 1.11 17.31 -12.15
CA ARG A 390 0.82 15.88 -12.10
C ARG A 390 -0.18 15.55 -10.99
N ASP A 391 0.03 16.05 -9.78
CA ASP A 391 -0.88 15.86 -8.63
C ASP A 391 -2.26 16.46 -8.90
N TRP A 392 -2.32 17.62 -9.58
CA TRP A 392 -3.58 18.27 -9.97
C TRP A 392 -4.37 17.42 -10.97
N ILE A 393 -3.72 16.89 -12.02
CA ILE A 393 -4.37 16.00 -13.00
C ILE A 393 -4.78 14.68 -12.34
N ASP A 394 -3.93 14.12 -11.47
CA ASP A 394 -4.19 12.88 -10.75
C ASP A 394 -5.50 12.95 -9.93
N GLY A 395 -5.87 14.14 -9.44
CA GLY A 395 -7.16 14.39 -8.78
C GLY A 395 -8.40 14.15 -9.64
N TYR A 396 -8.25 14.04 -10.97
CA TYR A 396 -9.32 13.70 -11.93
C TYR A 396 -9.19 12.29 -12.51
N MET A 397 -8.14 11.55 -12.11
CA MET A 397 -7.89 10.20 -12.61
C MET A 397 -8.44 9.14 -11.66
N ILE A 398 -8.84 8.03 -12.25
CA ILE A 398 -9.18 6.80 -11.53
C ILE A 398 -8.30 5.65 -12.01
N GLU A 399 -8.02 4.74 -11.10
CA GLU A 399 -7.30 3.52 -11.41
C GLU A 399 -8.30 2.44 -11.83
N ASN A 400 -8.15 1.97 -13.06
CA ASN A 400 -8.93 0.86 -13.59
C ASN A 400 -8.03 -0.37 -13.78
N THR A 401 -8.60 -1.54 -13.65
CA THR A 401 -7.91 -2.78 -14.02
C THR A 401 -7.48 -2.71 -15.49
N CYS A 402 -6.23 -3.06 -15.77
CA CYS A 402 -5.70 -3.04 -17.14
C CYS A 402 -6.55 -3.93 -18.07
N PRO A 403 -7.10 -3.40 -19.16
CA PRO A 403 -8.00 -4.17 -20.04
C PRO A 403 -7.29 -5.31 -20.77
N SER A 404 -5.97 -5.21 -21.00
CA SER A 404 -5.21 -6.24 -21.72
C SER A 404 -4.85 -7.43 -20.84
N CYS A 405 -4.46 -7.20 -19.58
CA CYS A 405 -4.02 -8.28 -18.69
C CYS A 405 -5.02 -8.60 -17.57
N ASN A 406 -6.14 -7.88 -17.49
CA ASN A 406 -7.16 -8.05 -16.44
C ASN A 406 -6.57 -8.13 -15.02
N GLY A 407 -5.56 -7.27 -14.75
CA GLY A 407 -4.91 -7.20 -13.45
C GLY A 407 -3.77 -8.20 -13.21
N SER A 408 -3.51 -9.15 -14.12
CA SER A 408 -2.49 -10.18 -13.95
C SER A 408 -1.05 -9.63 -14.01
N ARG A 409 -0.84 -8.43 -14.55
CA ARG A 409 0.46 -7.77 -14.74
C ARG A 409 1.37 -8.43 -15.78
N LEU A 410 1.04 -9.63 -16.23
CA LEU A 410 1.82 -10.46 -17.14
C LEU A 410 1.21 -10.47 -18.55
N LYS A 411 2.03 -10.87 -19.54
CA LYS A 411 1.57 -11.15 -20.89
C LYS A 411 0.61 -12.34 -20.91
N SER A 412 -0.37 -12.33 -21.83
CA SER A 412 -1.42 -13.35 -21.92
C SER A 412 -0.87 -14.76 -22.21
N GLU A 413 0.23 -14.85 -22.95
CA GLU A 413 0.84 -16.14 -23.27
C GLU A 413 1.34 -16.87 -22.02
N ILE A 414 1.90 -16.13 -21.04
CA ILE A 414 2.46 -16.68 -19.81
C ILE A 414 1.38 -17.27 -18.91
N LEU A 415 0.15 -16.71 -18.97
CA LEU A 415 -0.98 -17.20 -18.19
C LEU A 415 -1.49 -18.59 -18.66
N ASN A 416 -1.01 -19.07 -19.80
CA ASN A 416 -1.30 -20.43 -20.26
C ASN A 416 -0.38 -21.51 -19.66
N ILE A 417 0.62 -21.11 -18.86
CA ILE A 417 1.46 -22.05 -18.11
C ILE A 417 0.81 -22.34 -16.77
N LYS A 418 0.58 -23.63 -16.48
CA LYS A 418 -0.19 -24.05 -15.30
C LYS A 418 0.58 -25.04 -14.45
N VAL A 419 0.39 -24.94 -13.13
CA VAL A 419 0.78 -25.93 -12.14
C VAL A 419 -0.50 -26.39 -11.44
N ASN A 420 -0.78 -27.68 -11.42
CA ASN A 420 -2.02 -28.24 -10.87
C ASN A 420 -3.29 -27.51 -11.41
N ASN A 421 -3.35 -27.29 -12.72
CA ASN A 421 -4.44 -26.61 -13.46
C ASN A 421 -4.67 -25.13 -13.14
N LYS A 422 -3.75 -24.49 -12.41
CA LYS A 422 -3.80 -23.04 -12.08
C LYS A 422 -2.60 -22.32 -12.66
N ASN A 423 -2.84 -21.14 -13.24
CA ASN A 423 -1.74 -20.25 -13.64
C ASN A 423 -1.21 -19.45 -12.46
N ILE A 424 -0.06 -18.78 -12.64
CA ILE A 424 0.60 -18.02 -11.57
C ILE A 424 -0.27 -16.90 -11.01
N TYR A 425 -1.08 -16.24 -11.84
CA TYR A 425 -2.00 -15.17 -11.39
C TYR A 425 -3.16 -15.72 -10.57
N GLU A 426 -3.77 -16.81 -11.01
CA GLU A 426 -4.83 -17.49 -10.24
C GLU A 426 -4.30 -17.94 -8.87
N VAL A 427 -3.07 -18.45 -8.82
CA VAL A 427 -2.41 -18.84 -7.56
C VAL A 427 -2.16 -17.62 -6.68
N THR A 428 -1.57 -16.54 -7.22
CA THR A 428 -1.27 -15.34 -6.42
C THR A 428 -2.52 -14.59 -5.97
N ASN A 429 -3.66 -14.80 -6.63
CA ASN A 429 -4.92 -14.15 -6.29
C ASN A 429 -5.77 -14.92 -5.26
N MET A 430 -5.33 -16.12 -4.86
CA MET A 430 -5.91 -16.84 -3.74
C MET A 430 -5.57 -16.17 -2.42
N SER A 431 -6.44 -16.31 -1.42
CA SER A 431 -6.10 -15.95 -0.04
C SER A 431 -4.96 -16.82 0.47
N ILE A 432 -4.16 -16.33 1.43
CA ILE A 432 -3.08 -17.11 2.07
C ILE A 432 -3.63 -18.42 2.62
N LYS A 433 -4.84 -18.42 3.20
CA LYS A 433 -5.51 -19.62 3.70
C LYS A 433 -5.76 -20.66 2.58
N ASP A 434 -6.28 -20.20 1.44
CA ASP A 434 -6.56 -21.06 0.29
C ASP A 434 -5.27 -21.54 -0.39
N LEU A 435 -4.22 -20.70 -0.40
CA LEU A 435 -2.89 -21.07 -0.88
C LEU A 435 -2.28 -22.21 -0.06
N ILE A 436 -2.37 -22.15 1.26
CA ILE A 436 -1.92 -23.24 2.14
C ILE A 436 -2.65 -24.54 1.77
N THR A 437 -3.97 -24.46 1.57
CA THR A 437 -4.77 -25.61 1.16
C THR A 437 -4.39 -26.12 -0.23
N PHE A 438 -4.14 -25.22 -1.19
CA PHE A 438 -3.69 -25.55 -2.54
C PHE A 438 -2.35 -26.29 -2.53
N PHE A 439 -1.35 -25.79 -1.80
CA PHE A 439 -0.02 -26.41 -1.70
C PHE A 439 -0.02 -27.70 -0.90
N ASN A 440 -0.94 -27.90 0.03
CA ASN A 440 -1.10 -29.17 0.74
C ASN A 440 -1.72 -30.27 -0.14
N ASN A 441 -2.55 -29.87 -1.10
CA ASN A 441 -3.23 -30.78 -2.03
C ASN A 441 -2.58 -30.79 -3.43
N LEU A 442 -1.34 -30.34 -3.55
CA LEU A 442 -0.62 -30.27 -4.81
C LEU A 442 -0.38 -31.66 -5.38
N ARG A 443 -0.86 -31.91 -6.60
CA ARG A 443 -0.70 -33.21 -7.31
C ARG A 443 0.37 -33.05 -8.37
N LEU A 444 1.52 -33.63 -8.15
CA LEU A 444 2.66 -33.66 -9.07
C LEU A 444 3.11 -35.10 -9.28
N SER A 445 3.72 -35.37 -10.41
CA SER A 445 4.40 -36.66 -10.67
C SER A 445 5.60 -36.83 -9.73
N LYS A 446 6.12 -38.07 -9.63
CA LYS A 446 7.28 -38.34 -8.75
C LYS A 446 8.47 -37.45 -9.08
N THR A 447 8.78 -37.28 -10.36
CA THR A 447 9.90 -36.45 -10.83
C THR A 447 9.68 -34.97 -10.53
N GLU A 448 8.46 -34.44 -10.76
CA GLU A 448 8.12 -33.05 -10.45
C GLU A 448 8.17 -32.78 -8.93
N LEU A 449 7.79 -33.78 -8.10
CA LEU A 449 7.94 -33.68 -6.65
C LEU A 449 9.40 -33.56 -6.22
N GLU A 450 10.28 -34.41 -6.78
CA GLU A 450 11.72 -34.37 -6.49
C GLU A 450 12.33 -33.02 -6.89
N ILE A 451 11.93 -32.47 -8.04
CA ILE A 451 12.40 -31.16 -8.52
C ILE A 451 11.90 -30.01 -7.63
N SER A 452 10.67 -30.09 -7.15
CA SER A 452 9.98 -28.95 -6.49
C SER A 452 9.96 -29.02 -4.97
N GLU A 453 10.43 -30.09 -4.34
CA GLU A 453 10.31 -30.33 -2.90
C GLU A 453 10.80 -29.15 -2.05
N LEU A 454 12.02 -28.67 -2.31
CA LEU A 454 12.61 -27.57 -1.55
C LEU A 454 11.84 -26.26 -1.80
N ILE A 455 11.42 -26.01 -3.04
CA ILE A 455 10.68 -24.81 -3.42
C ILE A 455 9.31 -24.78 -2.70
N VAL A 456 8.58 -25.88 -2.76
CA VAL A 456 7.25 -26.01 -2.13
C VAL A 456 7.35 -25.92 -0.61
N LYS A 457 8.39 -26.50 -0.01
CA LYS A 457 8.67 -26.40 1.43
C LYS A 457 8.87 -24.95 1.86
N GLU A 458 9.67 -24.17 1.11
CA GLU A 458 9.90 -22.75 1.40
C GLU A 458 8.62 -21.93 1.24
N ILE A 459 7.84 -22.15 0.17
CA ILE A 459 6.55 -21.48 -0.03
C ILE A 459 5.60 -21.76 1.15
N LYS A 460 5.44 -23.04 1.54
CA LYS A 460 4.57 -23.44 2.67
C LYS A 460 5.00 -22.79 3.97
N SER A 461 6.29 -22.81 4.27
CA SER A 461 6.83 -22.18 5.49
C SER A 461 6.50 -20.69 5.56
N ARG A 462 6.72 -19.93 4.48
CA ARG A 462 6.42 -18.49 4.42
C ARG A 462 4.91 -18.21 4.50
N LEU A 463 4.07 -19.02 3.85
CA LEU A 463 2.62 -18.91 3.93
C LEU A 463 2.10 -19.18 5.36
N GLU A 464 2.65 -20.17 6.06
CA GLU A 464 2.32 -20.46 7.45
C GLU A 464 2.68 -19.31 8.38
N PHE A 465 3.83 -18.64 8.17
CA PHE A 465 4.19 -17.45 8.96
C PHE A 465 3.21 -16.30 8.75
N LEU A 466 2.81 -16.03 7.50
CA LEU A 466 1.80 -15.02 7.21
C LEU A 466 0.44 -15.34 7.85
N ASN A 467 0.05 -16.61 7.85
CA ASN A 467 -1.17 -17.07 8.51
C ASN A 467 -1.10 -16.89 10.04
N ASN A 468 0.06 -17.18 10.63
CA ASN A 468 0.28 -17.11 12.07
C ASN A 468 0.32 -15.67 12.60
N VAL A 469 0.69 -14.69 11.77
CA VAL A 469 0.60 -13.27 12.14
C VAL A 469 -0.76 -12.63 11.81
N GLY A 470 -1.80 -13.45 11.53
CA GLY A 470 -3.18 -12.98 11.33
C GLY A 470 -3.46 -12.40 9.93
N LEU A 471 -2.66 -12.74 8.92
CA LEU A 471 -2.80 -12.22 7.54
C LEU A 471 -3.41 -13.25 6.57
N SER A 472 -4.14 -14.25 7.07
CA SER A 472 -4.73 -15.35 6.29
C SER A 472 -5.64 -14.91 5.14
N TYR A 473 -6.25 -13.74 5.25
CA TYR A 473 -7.19 -13.16 4.28
C TYR A 473 -6.52 -12.42 3.10
N LEU A 474 -5.24 -12.07 3.22
CA LEU A 474 -4.52 -11.36 2.16
C LEU A 474 -4.28 -12.26 0.95
N THR A 475 -4.13 -11.63 -0.21
CA THR A 475 -3.67 -12.28 -1.44
C THR A 475 -2.23 -11.85 -1.76
N LEU A 476 -1.45 -12.72 -2.40
CA LEU A 476 -0.08 -12.39 -2.80
C LEU A 476 -0.04 -11.30 -3.91
N SER A 477 -1.09 -11.19 -4.71
CA SER A 477 -1.23 -10.18 -5.76
C SER A 477 -1.51 -8.77 -5.26
N ARG A 478 -1.94 -8.61 -3.98
CA ARG A 478 -2.30 -7.31 -3.41
C ARG A 478 -1.10 -6.36 -3.42
N ALA A 479 -1.32 -5.15 -3.93
CA ALA A 479 -0.29 -4.11 -4.00
C ALA A 479 0.14 -3.67 -2.60
N ALA A 480 1.46 -3.55 -2.37
CA ALA A 480 2.01 -3.18 -1.06
C ALA A 480 1.55 -1.80 -0.58
N GLY A 481 1.36 -0.84 -1.50
CA GLY A 481 0.86 0.51 -1.18
C GLY A 481 -0.59 0.56 -0.68
N THR A 482 -1.36 -0.53 -0.81
CA THR A 482 -2.75 -0.62 -0.31
C THR A 482 -2.86 -1.24 1.08
N LEU A 483 -1.73 -1.64 1.66
CA LEU A 483 -1.68 -2.24 2.99
C LEU A 483 -1.81 -1.17 4.08
N SER A 484 -2.50 -1.49 5.16
CA SER A 484 -2.44 -0.69 6.38
C SER A 484 -1.04 -0.78 7.02
N GLY A 485 -0.69 0.19 7.87
CA GLY A 485 0.59 0.17 8.59
C GLY A 485 0.83 -1.13 9.36
N GLY A 486 -0.19 -1.62 10.07
CA GLY A 486 -0.12 -2.89 10.79
C GLY A 486 0.02 -4.12 9.88
N GLU A 487 -0.68 -4.16 8.72
CA GLU A 487 -0.51 -5.24 7.73
C GLU A 487 0.92 -5.28 7.19
N ALA A 488 1.47 -4.11 6.80
CA ALA A 488 2.84 -4.01 6.28
C ALA A 488 3.89 -4.42 7.32
N GLN A 489 3.70 -4.02 8.58
CA GLN A 489 4.56 -4.40 9.69
C GLN A 489 4.55 -5.92 9.94
N ARG A 490 3.35 -6.54 9.98
CA ARG A 490 3.22 -8.00 10.16
C ARG A 490 3.79 -8.79 8.99
N ILE A 491 3.72 -8.28 7.76
CA ILE A 491 4.42 -8.92 6.62
C ILE A 491 5.92 -8.93 6.86
N ARG A 492 6.51 -7.80 7.31
CA ARG A 492 7.94 -7.75 7.65
C ARG A 492 8.28 -8.69 8.81
N LEU A 493 7.44 -8.73 9.84
CA LEU A 493 7.61 -9.67 10.95
C LEU A 493 7.62 -11.12 10.45
N ALA A 494 6.64 -11.50 9.62
CA ALA A 494 6.57 -12.84 9.03
C ALA A 494 7.82 -13.19 8.21
N THR A 495 8.35 -12.22 7.43
CA THR A 495 9.58 -12.41 6.65
C THR A 495 10.78 -12.64 7.56
N GLN A 496 10.89 -11.89 8.68
CA GLN A 496 11.97 -12.07 9.66
C GLN A 496 11.87 -13.40 10.41
N ILE A 497 10.67 -13.83 10.80
CA ILE A 497 10.44 -15.16 11.39
C ILE A 497 10.90 -16.24 10.39
N GLY A 498 10.59 -16.05 9.10
CA GLY A 498 10.97 -16.98 8.03
C GLY A 498 12.48 -17.15 7.86
N SER A 499 13.29 -16.14 8.22
CA SER A 499 14.75 -16.21 8.14
C SER A 499 15.38 -17.18 9.16
N LYS A 500 14.65 -17.55 10.22
CA LYS A 500 15.08 -18.42 11.31
C LYS A 500 16.43 -18.01 11.94
N LEU A 501 16.71 -16.70 11.95
CA LEU A 501 17.89 -16.17 12.60
C LEU A 501 17.82 -16.43 14.11
N SER A 502 18.96 -16.73 14.73
CA SER A 502 19.11 -16.96 16.17
C SER A 502 20.18 -16.03 16.76
N GLY A 503 20.06 -15.70 18.04
CA GLY A 503 21.00 -14.81 18.72
C GLY A 503 20.88 -13.34 18.35
N VAL A 504 19.76 -12.93 17.77
CA VAL A 504 19.46 -11.56 17.33
C VAL A 504 18.61 -10.85 18.38
N LEU A 505 18.80 -9.53 18.48
CA LEU A 505 17.92 -8.64 19.23
C LEU A 505 16.88 -8.01 18.26
N TYR A 506 15.62 -8.37 18.42
CA TYR A 506 14.51 -7.75 17.67
C TYR A 506 13.87 -6.64 18.50
N VAL A 507 13.68 -5.48 17.90
CA VAL A 507 12.96 -4.35 18.50
C VAL A 507 11.72 -4.06 17.66
N LEU A 508 10.53 -4.20 18.25
CA LEU A 508 9.24 -4.10 17.56
C LEU A 508 8.43 -2.93 18.14
N ASP A 509 7.75 -2.18 17.26
CA ASP A 509 6.88 -1.06 17.62
C ASP A 509 5.44 -1.46 17.46
N GLU A 510 4.70 -1.70 18.54
CA GLU A 510 3.27 -1.97 18.59
C GLU A 510 2.76 -2.99 17.53
N PRO A 511 3.28 -4.22 17.51
CA PRO A 511 2.92 -5.19 16.45
C PRO A 511 1.46 -5.66 16.51
N SER A 512 0.73 -5.42 17.61
CA SER A 512 -0.69 -5.77 17.78
C SER A 512 -1.66 -4.78 17.10
N ILE A 513 -1.15 -3.66 16.55
CA ILE A 513 -1.98 -2.62 15.93
C ILE A 513 -2.93 -3.17 14.85
N GLY A 514 -4.21 -2.75 14.93
CA GLY A 514 -5.24 -3.12 13.97
C GLY A 514 -5.60 -4.61 13.99
N LEU A 515 -5.17 -5.36 15.00
CA LEU A 515 -5.59 -6.74 15.22
C LEU A 515 -6.88 -6.80 16.05
N HIS A 516 -7.75 -7.71 15.64
CA HIS A 516 -8.83 -8.16 16.50
C HIS A 516 -8.26 -9.10 17.58
N GLN A 517 -8.84 -9.11 18.78
CA GLN A 517 -8.36 -9.93 19.90
C GLN A 517 -8.17 -11.41 19.53
N ARG A 518 -9.04 -11.95 18.66
CA ARG A 518 -8.90 -13.32 18.14
C ARG A 518 -7.53 -13.61 17.49
N ASP A 519 -7.01 -12.63 16.76
CA ASP A 519 -5.76 -12.81 15.99
C ASP A 519 -4.52 -12.39 16.82
N ASN A 520 -4.72 -11.68 17.93
CA ASN A 520 -3.65 -11.23 18.83
C ASN A 520 -2.89 -12.40 19.47
N GLN A 521 -3.62 -13.45 19.89
CA GLN A 521 -2.98 -14.63 20.47
C GLN A 521 -2.01 -15.31 19.49
N LYS A 522 -2.35 -15.40 18.21
CA LYS A 522 -1.45 -15.96 17.20
C LYS A 522 -0.16 -15.14 17.02
N LEU A 523 -0.27 -13.82 17.13
CA LEU A 523 0.89 -12.94 17.10
C LEU A 523 1.78 -13.20 18.33
N ILE A 524 1.21 -13.25 19.54
CA ILE A 524 1.95 -13.53 20.77
C ILE A 524 2.65 -14.88 20.67
N ASP A 525 1.98 -15.93 20.19
CA ASP A 525 2.57 -17.24 19.99
C ASP A 525 3.73 -17.20 18.97
N SER A 526 3.61 -16.41 17.92
CA SER A 526 4.68 -16.20 16.94
C SER A 526 5.90 -15.49 17.54
N LEU A 527 5.68 -14.47 18.40
CA LEU A 527 6.76 -13.80 19.14
C LEU A 527 7.45 -14.76 20.12
N LYS A 528 6.69 -15.61 20.82
CA LYS A 528 7.25 -16.65 21.70
C LYS A 528 8.09 -17.65 20.91
N ASN A 529 7.63 -18.07 19.74
CA ASN A 529 8.40 -18.97 18.87
C ASN A 529 9.73 -18.32 18.43
N MET A 530 9.75 -17.01 18.10
CA MET A 530 10.99 -16.29 17.80
C MET A 530 11.93 -16.25 19.01
N ARG A 531 11.40 -16.02 20.21
CA ARG A 531 12.17 -16.08 21.46
C ARG A 531 12.78 -17.47 21.65
N ASP A 532 12.02 -18.52 21.46
CA ASP A 532 12.43 -19.92 21.68
C ASP A 532 13.52 -20.37 20.68
N LEU A 533 13.70 -19.66 19.56
CA LEU A 533 14.86 -19.83 18.68
C LEU A 533 16.16 -19.21 19.25
N GLY A 534 16.14 -18.67 20.46
CA GLY A 534 17.31 -18.06 21.11
C GLY A 534 17.47 -16.58 20.81
N ASN A 535 16.39 -15.87 20.48
CA ASN A 535 16.39 -14.43 20.23
C ASN A 535 15.90 -13.65 21.45
N THR A 536 16.35 -12.42 21.55
CA THR A 536 15.81 -11.45 22.52
C THR A 536 14.85 -10.54 21.80
N LEU A 537 13.61 -10.39 22.31
CA LEU A 537 12.60 -9.53 21.74
C LEU A 537 12.30 -8.39 22.70
N ILE A 538 12.44 -7.17 22.22
CA ILE A 538 11.97 -5.95 22.89
C ILE A 538 10.77 -5.44 22.12
N VAL A 539 9.62 -5.40 22.75
CA VAL A 539 8.35 -4.99 22.12
C VAL A 539 7.81 -3.77 22.86
N VAL A 540 7.66 -2.66 22.18
CA VAL A 540 6.92 -1.51 22.71
C VAL A 540 5.45 -1.80 22.52
N GLU A 541 4.68 -1.93 23.62
CA GLU A 541 3.28 -2.36 23.53
C GLU A 541 2.38 -1.74 24.60
N HIS A 542 1.09 -1.70 24.23
CA HIS A 542 0.01 -1.22 25.11
C HIS A 542 -1.10 -2.26 25.29
N ASP A 543 -1.04 -3.36 24.54
CA ASP A 543 -2.02 -4.45 24.59
C ASP A 543 -1.88 -5.26 25.89
N GLU A 544 -3.02 -5.43 26.60
CA GLU A 544 -3.05 -6.10 27.92
C GLU A 544 -2.63 -7.58 27.82
N ASP A 545 -3.08 -8.30 26.79
CA ASP A 545 -2.79 -9.73 26.65
C ASP A 545 -1.29 -9.95 26.37
N THR A 546 -0.69 -9.10 25.55
CA THR A 546 0.76 -9.12 25.27
C THR A 546 1.57 -8.83 26.52
N MET A 547 1.17 -7.81 27.31
CA MET A 547 1.84 -7.47 28.58
C MET A 547 1.74 -8.61 29.60
N ARG A 548 0.58 -9.26 29.74
CA ARG A 548 0.38 -10.36 30.68
C ARG A 548 1.16 -11.62 30.32
N GLN A 549 1.40 -11.84 29.02
CA GLN A 549 2.10 -13.00 28.51
C GLN A 549 3.61 -12.77 28.27
N ALA A 550 4.10 -11.56 28.54
CA ALA A 550 5.54 -11.25 28.49
C ALA A 550 6.32 -11.99 29.57
N ASP A 551 7.59 -12.30 29.29
CA ASP A 551 8.51 -12.84 30.30
C ASP A 551 9.02 -11.74 31.24
N TYR A 552 9.08 -10.49 30.73
CA TYR A 552 9.61 -9.36 31.48
C TYR A 552 8.93 -8.07 31.00
N LEU A 553 8.52 -7.22 31.94
CA LEU A 553 7.95 -5.90 31.67
C LEU A 553 8.91 -4.80 32.13
N VAL A 554 8.96 -3.71 31.33
CA VAL A 554 9.67 -2.48 31.66
C VAL A 554 8.67 -1.33 31.53
N ASP A 555 8.28 -0.73 32.65
CA ASP A 555 7.33 0.38 32.72
C ASP A 555 8.07 1.71 32.85
N ILE A 556 7.87 2.59 31.85
CA ILE A 556 8.54 3.90 31.77
C ILE A 556 7.51 5.00 31.99
N GLY A 557 7.79 5.89 32.92
CA GLY A 557 6.86 6.94 33.30
C GLY A 557 7.44 7.95 34.29
N PRO A 558 6.62 8.36 35.29
CA PRO A 558 5.20 8.03 35.53
C PRO A 558 4.25 8.76 34.59
N VAL A 559 4.68 9.84 33.93
CA VAL A 559 3.89 10.69 33.04
C VAL A 559 4.63 10.99 31.73
N ALA A 560 4.02 11.73 30.84
CA ALA A 560 4.61 12.11 29.57
C ALA A 560 5.62 13.27 29.68
N GLY A 561 6.52 13.40 28.70
CA GLY A 561 7.42 14.54 28.53
C GLY A 561 8.50 14.67 29.59
N GLU A 562 8.76 15.89 30.10
CA GLU A 562 9.85 16.16 31.04
C GLU A 562 9.68 15.52 32.42
N LYS A 563 8.43 15.36 32.86
CA LYS A 563 8.12 14.69 34.11
C LYS A 563 8.07 13.17 33.98
N GLY A 564 8.27 12.63 32.75
CA GLY A 564 8.46 11.23 32.43
C GLY A 564 9.94 10.86 32.28
N GLY A 565 10.21 9.76 31.59
CA GLY A 565 11.56 9.29 31.29
C GLY A 565 12.26 8.58 32.45
N TYR A 566 11.55 8.18 33.49
CA TYR A 566 12.06 7.39 34.60
C TYR A 566 11.67 5.90 34.44
N LEU A 567 12.53 5.02 34.90
CA LEU A 567 12.18 3.62 35.12
C LEU A 567 11.26 3.51 36.32
N VAL A 568 9.97 3.21 36.12
CA VAL A 568 8.99 3.11 37.21
C VAL A 568 8.99 1.71 37.82
N ALA A 569 9.01 0.69 36.96
CA ALA A 569 9.04 -0.71 37.36
C ALA A 569 9.73 -1.57 36.28
N ALA A 570 10.42 -2.62 36.71
CA ALA A 570 10.97 -3.64 35.83
C ALA A 570 10.93 -5.00 36.54
N GLY A 571 10.45 -6.04 35.85
CA GLY A 571 10.30 -7.37 36.42
C GLY A 571 9.28 -8.22 35.67
N THR A 572 8.81 -9.29 36.29
CA THR A 572 7.71 -10.07 35.75
C THR A 572 6.40 -9.24 35.74
N PRO A 573 5.39 -9.58 34.94
CA PRO A 573 4.09 -8.93 34.97
C PRO A 573 3.50 -8.84 36.38
N GLU A 574 3.62 -9.88 37.18
CA GLU A 574 3.12 -9.95 38.55
C GLU A 574 3.86 -8.98 39.49
N GLU A 575 5.17 -8.78 39.32
CA GLU A 575 5.96 -7.80 40.08
C GLU A 575 5.55 -6.38 39.73
N VAL A 576 5.35 -6.08 38.44
CA VAL A 576 4.90 -4.77 38.00
C VAL A 576 3.47 -4.45 38.48
N MET A 577 2.57 -5.44 38.50
CA MET A 577 1.20 -5.28 39.04
C MET A 577 1.18 -4.94 40.53
N LYS A 578 2.21 -5.33 41.31
CA LYS A 578 2.34 -5.00 42.74
C LYS A 578 2.94 -3.63 42.99
N ASN A 579 3.58 -3.01 42.00
CA ASN A 579 4.20 -1.70 42.18
C ASN A 579 3.14 -0.59 42.20
N GLU A 580 3.02 0.11 43.31
CA GLU A 580 2.00 1.17 43.50
C GLU A 580 2.24 2.41 42.64
N ASN A 581 3.48 2.66 42.20
CA ASN A 581 3.81 3.78 41.34
C ASN A 581 3.55 3.50 39.85
N SER A 582 3.31 2.23 39.47
CA SER A 582 3.05 1.83 38.11
C SER A 582 1.57 2.04 37.72
N ILE A 583 1.33 3.00 36.83
CA ILE A 583 -0.01 3.20 36.24
C ILE A 583 -0.42 1.96 35.45
N THR A 584 0.50 1.41 34.64
CA THR A 584 0.30 0.16 33.90
C THR A 584 -0.06 -0.99 34.84
N GLY A 585 0.70 -1.15 35.93
CA GLY A 585 0.43 -2.17 36.95
C GLY A 585 -0.95 -2.01 37.62
N ALA A 586 -1.38 -0.76 37.81
CA ALA A 586 -2.71 -0.46 38.39
C ALA A 586 -3.86 -0.88 37.44
N TYR A 587 -3.69 -0.74 36.11
CA TYR A 587 -4.67 -1.23 35.12
C TYR A 587 -4.63 -2.75 35.00
N LEU A 588 -3.45 -3.35 34.89
CA LEU A 588 -3.27 -4.80 34.81
C LEU A 588 -3.83 -5.53 36.03
N SER A 589 -3.68 -4.95 37.24
CA SER A 589 -4.22 -5.54 38.46
C SER A 589 -5.73 -5.28 38.66
N GLY A 590 -6.36 -4.48 37.80
CA GLY A 590 -7.78 -4.11 37.91
C GLY A 590 -8.09 -3.04 38.97
N LYS A 591 -7.06 -2.49 39.67
CA LYS A 591 -7.24 -1.37 40.61
C LYS A 591 -7.75 -0.10 39.89
N LYS A 592 -7.33 0.13 38.65
CA LYS A 592 -7.87 1.13 37.75
C LYS A 592 -8.57 0.44 36.56
N LYS A 593 -9.67 1.02 36.09
CA LYS A 593 -10.41 0.53 34.92
C LYS A 593 -11.18 1.66 34.27
N ILE A 594 -11.53 1.48 33.02
CA ILE A 594 -12.49 2.34 32.32
C ILE A 594 -13.90 1.82 32.66
N GLU A 595 -14.71 2.68 33.25
CA GLU A 595 -16.05 2.34 33.72
C GLU A 595 -17.02 2.12 32.55
N ILE A 596 -17.92 1.13 32.70
CA ILE A 596 -18.97 0.85 31.72
C ILE A 596 -20.14 1.78 32.03
N PRO A 597 -20.71 2.49 31.03
CA PRO A 597 -21.87 3.37 31.26
C PRO A 597 -23.05 2.60 31.78
N LYS A 598 -23.67 3.12 32.84
CA LYS A 598 -24.88 2.52 33.45
C LYS A 598 -26.12 2.53 32.52
N LYS A 599 -26.17 3.48 31.59
CA LYS A 599 -27.24 3.62 30.58
C LYS A 599 -26.62 3.95 29.23
N ARG A 600 -27.08 3.29 28.16
CA ARG A 600 -26.70 3.57 26.78
C ARG A 600 -27.60 4.68 26.21
N ARG A 601 -27.01 5.60 25.46
CA ARG A 601 -27.76 6.64 24.74
C ARG A 601 -28.52 6.01 23.58
N LYS A 602 -29.79 6.46 23.41
CA LYS A 602 -30.64 5.96 22.29
C LYS A 602 -30.47 6.81 21.00
N GLY A 603 -29.70 7.88 21.09
CA GLY A 603 -29.57 8.86 20.00
C GLY A 603 -30.79 9.76 19.89
N ASN A 604 -30.85 10.52 18.80
CA ASN A 604 -31.92 11.48 18.53
C ASN A 604 -33.11 10.90 17.73
N GLY A 605 -33.12 9.58 17.49
CA GLY A 605 -34.16 8.88 16.72
C GLY A 605 -33.96 8.87 15.21
N ASN A 606 -32.95 9.57 14.69
CA ASN A 606 -32.60 9.62 13.28
C ASN A 606 -31.46 8.64 12.96
N PHE A 607 -31.40 8.20 11.70
CA PHE A 607 -30.42 7.24 11.21
C PHE A 607 -29.88 7.66 9.85
N ILE A 608 -28.61 7.37 9.61
CA ILE A 608 -28.08 7.24 8.25
C ILE A 608 -28.20 5.76 7.88
N THR A 609 -28.89 5.47 6.78
CA THR A 609 -29.13 4.09 6.33
C THR A 609 -28.46 3.86 4.99
N ILE A 610 -27.51 2.92 4.96
CA ILE A 610 -26.88 2.44 3.71
C ILE A 610 -27.59 1.15 3.31
N LYS A 611 -28.07 1.08 2.07
CA LYS A 611 -28.74 -0.09 1.50
C LYS A 611 -27.91 -0.67 0.35
N GLY A 612 -27.74 -1.98 0.35
CA GLY A 612 -27.11 -2.69 -0.76
C GLY A 612 -25.63 -2.38 -0.93
N ALA A 613 -24.86 -2.22 0.15
CA ALA A 613 -23.42 -1.97 0.07
C ALA A 613 -22.67 -3.18 -0.51
N LYS A 614 -21.90 -2.97 -1.59
CA LYS A 614 -21.16 -4.01 -2.34
C LYS A 614 -19.70 -3.65 -2.60
N GLU A 615 -19.18 -2.61 -1.95
CA GLU A 615 -17.80 -2.17 -2.18
C GLU A 615 -16.80 -3.22 -1.69
N HIS A 616 -15.81 -3.55 -2.51
CA HIS A 616 -14.79 -4.56 -2.25
C HIS A 616 -15.41 -5.92 -1.84
N ASN A 617 -15.18 -6.34 -0.58
CA ASN A 617 -15.66 -7.63 -0.08
C ASN A 617 -17.08 -7.57 0.53
N LEU A 618 -17.73 -6.42 0.58
CA LEU A 618 -19.08 -6.29 1.16
C LEU A 618 -20.14 -7.08 0.36
N LYS A 619 -20.96 -7.87 1.07
CA LYS A 619 -21.91 -8.84 0.50
C LYS A 619 -23.34 -8.29 0.41
N ASN A 620 -23.55 -7.14 -0.24
CA ASN A 620 -24.87 -6.52 -0.42
C ASN A 620 -25.59 -6.25 0.91
N ILE A 621 -24.89 -5.64 1.86
CA ILE A 621 -25.36 -5.44 3.21
C ILE A 621 -26.17 -4.15 3.36
N ASN A 622 -27.10 -4.17 4.35
CA ASN A 622 -27.86 -3.01 4.79
C ASN A 622 -27.42 -2.64 6.21
N VAL A 623 -27.08 -1.37 6.43
CA VAL A 623 -26.55 -0.90 7.72
C VAL A 623 -27.20 0.41 8.11
N LYS A 624 -27.54 0.55 9.41
CA LYS A 624 -28.10 1.77 10.01
C LYS A 624 -27.13 2.34 11.04
N PHE A 625 -26.80 3.60 10.91
CA PHE A 625 -25.99 4.36 11.86
C PHE A 625 -26.89 5.31 12.64
N PRO A 626 -27.10 5.10 13.95
CA PRO A 626 -27.92 6.01 14.78
C PRO A 626 -27.17 7.35 14.97
N LEU A 627 -27.89 8.46 14.83
CA LEU A 627 -27.36 9.80 15.06
C LEU A 627 -27.44 10.21 16.53
N GLY A 628 -26.47 11.02 17.00
CA GLY A 628 -26.35 11.43 18.39
C GLY A 628 -25.88 10.31 19.34
N THR A 629 -25.04 9.41 18.83
CA THR A 629 -24.48 8.27 19.59
C THR A 629 -22.98 8.12 19.36
N LEU A 630 -22.34 7.38 20.27
CA LEU A 630 -21.01 6.79 20.03
C LEU A 630 -21.21 5.40 19.42
N THR A 631 -21.02 5.28 18.12
CA THR A 631 -21.15 4.02 17.38
C THR A 631 -19.78 3.44 17.08
N CYS A 632 -19.53 2.18 17.47
CA CYS A 632 -18.33 1.44 17.12
C CYS A 632 -18.60 0.47 15.94
N VAL A 633 -17.78 0.53 14.91
CA VAL A 633 -17.74 -0.45 13.82
C VAL A 633 -16.61 -1.43 14.10
N THR A 634 -16.96 -2.67 14.39
CA THR A 634 -16.07 -3.72 14.89
C THR A 634 -15.99 -4.90 13.91
N GLY A 635 -15.17 -5.89 14.22
CA GLY A 635 -15.00 -7.11 13.46
C GLY A 635 -13.54 -7.42 13.15
N VAL A 636 -13.27 -8.64 12.70
CA VAL A 636 -11.91 -9.11 12.40
C VAL A 636 -11.20 -8.27 11.33
N SER A 637 -9.87 -8.34 11.27
CA SER A 637 -9.09 -7.64 10.24
C SER A 637 -9.52 -8.10 8.85
N GLY A 638 -9.70 -7.15 7.91
CA GLY A 638 -10.17 -7.45 6.55
C GLY A 638 -11.67 -7.74 6.41
N SER A 639 -12.51 -7.57 7.46
CA SER A 639 -13.96 -7.85 7.41
C SER A 639 -14.79 -6.84 6.60
N GLY A 640 -14.19 -5.72 6.14
CA GLY A 640 -14.85 -4.70 5.32
C GLY A 640 -15.22 -3.41 6.06
N LYS A 641 -14.74 -3.20 7.30
CA LYS A 641 -15.02 -1.99 8.11
C LYS A 641 -14.70 -0.69 7.37
N SER A 642 -13.47 -0.55 6.86
CA SER A 642 -13.03 0.66 6.15
C SER A 642 -13.76 0.83 4.81
N SER A 643 -14.12 -0.25 4.12
CA SER A 643 -14.95 -0.19 2.89
C SER A 643 -16.33 0.39 3.18
N LEU A 644 -16.96 -0.01 4.28
CA LEU A 644 -18.28 0.49 4.71
C LEU A 644 -18.20 1.95 5.18
N VAL A 645 -17.27 2.25 6.10
CA VAL A 645 -17.20 3.55 6.76
C VAL A 645 -16.49 4.59 5.90
N ASN A 646 -15.28 4.30 5.43
CA ASN A 646 -14.48 5.26 4.66
C ASN A 646 -14.89 5.28 3.18
N GLY A 647 -15.07 4.10 2.55
CA GLY A 647 -15.40 3.97 1.14
C GLY A 647 -16.81 4.44 0.79
N ILE A 648 -17.81 4.12 1.60
CA ILE A 648 -19.22 4.43 1.32
C ILE A 648 -19.69 5.60 2.17
N LEU A 649 -19.76 5.45 3.50
CA LEU A 649 -20.40 6.44 4.39
C LEU A 649 -19.71 7.80 4.32
N ARG A 650 -18.40 7.86 4.60
CA ARG A 650 -17.62 9.10 4.59
C ARG A 650 -17.72 9.79 3.24
N ASN A 651 -17.50 9.06 2.15
CA ASN A 651 -17.50 9.63 0.81
C ASN A 651 -18.88 10.16 0.42
N ALA A 652 -19.97 9.46 0.79
CA ALA A 652 -21.34 9.95 0.57
C ALA A 652 -21.61 11.24 1.34
N LEU A 653 -21.20 11.30 2.60
CA LEU A 653 -21.35 12.51 3.42
C LEU A 653 -20.51 13.68 2.87
N TYR A 654 -19.26 13.43 2.45
CA TYR A 654 -18.42 14.47 1.83
C TYR A 654 -19.01 14.99 0.52
N LYS A 655 -19.56 14.09 -0.31
CA LYS A 655 -20.23 14.47 -1.57
C LYS A 655 -21.45 15.33 -1.28
N ASN A 656 -22.28 14.97 -0.28
CA ASN A 656 -23.51 15.70 0.05
C ASN A 656 -23.22 17.05 0.74
N VAL A 657 -22.37 17.08 1.77
CA VAL A 657 -22.14 18.27 2.60
C VAL A 657 -21.20 19.29 1.91
N TYR A 658 -20.18 18.81 1.23
CA TYR A 658 -19.12 19.67 0.67
C TYR A 658 -19.05 19.68 -0.85
N ASN A 659 -19.95 19.00 -1.57
CA ASN A 659 -19.88 18.79 -3.02
C ASN A 659 -18.50 18.26 -3.46
N SER A 660 -17.88 17.42 -2.61
CA SER A 660 -16.54 16.91 -2.87
C SER A 660 -16.50 15.97 -4.07
N LYS A 661 -15.40 16.04 -4.83
CA LYS A 661 -15.11 15.18 -5.99
C LYS A 661 -14.64 13.78 -5.58
N VAL A 662 -15.38 13.13 -4.68
CA VAL A 662 -15.06 11.78 -4.22
C VAL A 662 -16.04 10.76 -4.79
N LEU A 663 -15.51 9.61 -5.19
CA LEU A 663 -16.35 8.49 -5.61
C LEU A 663 -16.91 7.80 -4.37
N VAL A 664 -18.23 7.61 -4.37
CA VAL A 664 -18.91 6.83 -3.32
C VAL A 664 -18.83 5.37 -3.71
N GLY A 665 -18.39 4.51 -2.80
CA GLY A 665 -18.30 3.08 -3.03
C GLY A 665 -19.65 2.46 -3.43
N THR A 666 -19.60 1.34 -4.10
CA THR A 666 -20.77 0.68 -4.70
C THR A 666 -21.86 0.37 -3.68
N ASN A 667 -23.03 0.95 -3.87
CA ASN A 667 -24.22 0.77 -3.03
C ASN A 667 -25.50 0.98 -3.84
N LYS A 668 -26.67 0.58 -3.27
CA LYS A 668 -27.96 0.80 -3.90
C LYS A 668 -28.51 2.19 -3.61
N SER A 669 -28.52 2.61 -2.34
CA SER A 669 -28.98 3.92 -1.89
C SER A 669 -28.47 4.24 -0.50
N ILE A 670 -28.38 5.53 -0.18
CA ILE A 670 -28.04 6.04 1.15
C ILE A 670 -29.09 7.07 1.53
N GLU A 671 -29.68 6.89 2.70
CA GLU A 671 -30.74 7.76 3.24
C GLU A 671 -30.25 8.47 4.50
N GLY A 672 -30.73 9.67 4.77
CA GLY A 672 -30.44 10.43 5.99
C GLY A 672 -29.14 11.25 5.95
N VAL A 673 -28.48 11.35 4.79
CA VAL A 673 -27.27 12.19 4.63
C VAL A 673 -27.57 13.68 4.78
N ASP A 674 -28.79 14.11 4.41
CA ASP A 674 -29.27 15.51 4.52
C ASP A 674 -29.46 15.99 5.98
N LEU A 675 -29.44 15.08 6.94
CA LEU A 675 -29.53 15.38 8.36
C LEU A 675 -28.21 15.88 8.94
N VAL A 676 -27.13 15.82 8.15
CA VAL A 676 -25.76 16.14 8.57
C VAL A 676 -25.32 17.44 7.91
N ASP A 677 -24.81 18.37 8.69
CA ASP A 677 -24.33 19.68 8.23
C ASP A 677 -22.79 19.76 8.18
N LYS A 678 -22.09 18.90 8.89
CA LYS A 678 -20.63 18.88 8.95
C LYS A 678 -20.10 17.44 9.12
N VAL A 679 -19.02 17.14 8.43
CA VAL A 679 -18.31 15.86 8.52
C VAL A 679 -16.87 16.09 8.90
N VAL A 680 -16.41 15.39 9.92
CA VAL A 680 -15.02 15.42 10.39
C VAL A 680 -14.45 14.02 10.28
N SER A 681 -13.52 13.79 9.37
CA SER A 681 -12.82 12.50 9.25
C SER A 681 -11.41 12.63 9.82
N ILE A 682 -11.12 11.77 10.78
CA ILE A 682 -9.83 11.69 11.47
C ILE A 682 -9.20 10.34 11.14
N SER A 683 -8.20 10.38 10.27
CA SER A 683 -7.38 9.24 9.89
C SER A 683 -6.00 9.34 10.56
N GLN A 684 -5.24 8.25 10.51
CA GLN A 684 -3.85 8.18 10.97
C GLN A 684 -2.85 8.84 10.00
N ASP A 685 -3.32 9.36 8.85
CA ASP A 685 -2.45 10.04 7.88
C ASP A 685 -1.74 11.23 8.53
N PRO A 686 -0.51 11.53 8.12
CA PRO A 686 0.22 12.70 8.62
C PRO A 686 -0.56 14.01 8.43
N ILE A 687 -0.36 14.99 9.34
CA ILE A 687 -0.96 16.33 9.23
C ILE A 687 -0.33 17.18 8.10
N GLY A 688 0.70 16.66 7.44
CA GLY A 688 1.36 17.23 6.28
C GLY A 688 2.53 16.37 5.83
N ARG A 689 2.92 16.51 4.56
CA ARG A 689 3.99 15.70 3.93
C ARG A 689 5.37 16.34 4.01
N THR A 690 5.46 17.60 4.45
CA THR A 690 6.70 18.36 4.49
C THR A 690 7.11 18.70 5.91
N PRO A 691 8.42 18.92 6.19
CA PRO A 691 8.91 19.37 7.49
C PRO A 691 8.31 20.70 7.97
N ARG A 692 7.73 21.52 7.10
CA ARG A 692 7.08 22.80 7.45
C ARG A 692 5.75 22.62 8.15
N SER A 693 5.06 21.51 7.90
CA SER A 693 3.82 21.19 8.62
C SER A 693 4.16 20.79 10.04
N ASN A 694 3.49 21.36 11.01
CA ASN A 694 3.66 21.08 12.44
C ASN A 694 2.36 21.30 13.22
N PRO A 695 2.26 20.85 14.48
CA PRO A 695 1.05 21.02 15.30
C PRO A 695 0.58 22.46 15.41
N ALA A 696 1.48 23.43 15.58
CA ALA A 696 1.12 24.83 15.74
C ALA A 696 0.50 25.44 14.46
N THR A 697 1.05 25.11 13.28
CA THR A 697 0.50 25.58 12.00
C THR A 697 -0.82 24.90 11.68
N TYR A 698 -0.93 23.61 11.92
CA TYR A 698 -2.12 22.83 11.59
C TYR A 698 -3.34 23.24 12.43
N THR A 699 -3.14 23.50 13.73
CA THR A 699 -4.20 23.95 14.65
C THR A 699 -4.50 25.45 14.58
N GLY A 700 -3.67 26.20 13.83
CA GLY A 700 -3.80 27.65 13.72
C GLY A 700 -3.35 28.43 14.96
N VAL A 701 -2.69 27.78 15.93
CA VAL A 701 -2.08 28.45 17.09
C VAL A 701 -0.95 29.36 16.63
N PHE A 702 -0.16 28.94 15.63
CA PHE A 702 0.97 29.69 15.13
C PHE A 702 0.57 31.06 14.54
N ASP A 703 -0.63 31.17 13.98
CA ASP A 703 -1.13 32.44 13.44
C ASP A 703 -1.34 33.48 14.54
N ASP A 704 -1.83 33.07 15.71
CA ASP A 704 -1.99 33.96 16.87
C ASP A 704 -0.64 34.28 17.50
N ILE A 705 0.28 33.30 17.58
CA ILE A 705 1.65 33.52 18.06
C ILE A 705 2.38 34.54 17.19
N ARG A 706 2.30 34.43 15.86
CA ARG A 706 2.89 35.41 14.93
C ARG A 706 2.33 36.82 15.16
N SER A 707 1.04 36.92 15.46
CA SER A 707 0.41 38.22 15.76
C SER A 707 1.00 38.84 17.03
N VAL A 708 1.25 38.04 18.07
CA VAL A 708 1.88 38.51 19.31
C VAL A 708 3.30 39.07 19.02
N PHE A 709 4.10 38.36 18.21
CA PHE A 709 5.44 38.82 17.85
C PHE A 709 5.42 40.11 16.98
N ALA A 710 4.44 40.26 16.11
CA ALA A 710 4.27 41.48 15.30
C ALA A 710 3.92 42.72 16.15
N GLU A 711 3.28 42.53 17.30
CA GLU A 711 2.93 43.60 18.24
C GLU A 711 4.08 44.03 19.13
N MET A 712 5.21 43.32 19.16
CA MET A 712 6.36 43.68 19.96
C MET A 712 6.96 45.03 19.57
N LYS A 713 7.50 45.76 20.56
CA LYS A 713 8.08 47.07 20.36
C LYS A 713 9.16 47.07 19.25
N GLU A 714 10.03 46.09 19.25
CA GLU A 714 11.09 45.90 18.26
C GLU A 714 10.53 45.64 16.86
N SER A 715 9.44 44.87 16.72
CA SER A 715 8.77 44.61 15.47
C SER A 715 8.19 45.91 14.89
N LYS A 716 7.54 46.70 15.72
CA LYS A 716 6.95 48.00 15.32
C LYS A 716 8.04 48.99 14.87
N ILE A 717 9.16 49.06 15.57
CA ILE A 717 10.32 49.93 15.21
C ILE A 717 10.89 49.50 13.83
N ARG A 718 11.01 48.20 13.56
CA ARG A 718 11.59 47.67 12.33
C ARG A 718 10.53 47.53 11.19
N GLY A 719 9.29 47.88 11.42
CA GLY A 719 8.21 47.71 10.47
C GLY A 719 7.88 46.26 10.13
N TYR A 720 8.10 45.33 11.07
CA TYR A 720 7.81 43.91 10.88
C TYR A 720 6.34 43.62 11.11
N ASP A 721 5.70 43.08 10.12
CA ASP A 721 4.33 42.57 10.18
C ASP A 721 4.28 41.06 10.52
N LYS A 722 3.08 40.52 10.59
CA LYS A 722 2.83 39.10 10.86
C LYS A 722 3.51 38.16 9.86
N SER A 723 3.73 38.60 8.60
CA SER A 723 4.34 37.77 7.56
C SER A 723 5.83 37.52 7.82
N ARG A 724 6.51 38.47 8.48
CA ARG A 724 7.92 38.36 8.86
C ARG A 724 8.19 37.15 9.75
N PHE A 725 7.24 36.79 10.59
CA PHE A 725 7.34 35.66 11.54
C PHE A 725 6.83 34.33 10.94
N SER A 726 6.76 34.23 9.61
CA SER A 726 6.42 33.00 8.90
C SER A 726 7.65 32.37 8.26
N PHE A 727 7.90 31.10 8.54
CA PHE A 727 8.94 30.32 7.86
C PHE A 727 8.53 29.87 6.45
N ASN A 728 7.30 30.14 6.01
CA ASN A 728 6.82 29.85 4.66
C ASN A 728 7.00 31.02 3.69
N VAL A 729 7.21 32.23 4.21
CA VAL A 729 7.23 33.48 3.43
C VAL A 729 8.66 34.02 3.35
N LYS A 730 9.05 34.52 2.17
CA LYS A 730 10.34 35.18 1.97
C LYS A 730 10.45 36.44 2.87
N GLY A 731 11.63 36.70 3.39
CA GLY A 731 11.92 37.82 4.27
C GLY A 731 12.19 37.43 5.72
N GLY A 732 11.41 36.53 6.33
CA GLY A 732 11.63 36.06 7.69
C GLY A 732 12.27 34.68 7.81
N ARG A 733 12.13 33.86 6.78
CA ARG A 733 12.66 32.48 6.75
C ARG A 733 14.16 32.43 6.45
N CYS A 734 14.79 31.35 6.81
CA CYS A 734 16.12 30.99 6.33
C CYS A 734 16.05 30.64 4.85
N GLU A 735 16.78 31.35 3.99
CA GLU A 735 16.75 31.10 2.54
C GLU A 735 17.58 29.88 2.13
N ALA A 736 18.52 29.40 2.97
CA ALA A 736 19.32 28.21 2.67
C ALA A 736 18.50 26.92 2.73
N CYS A 737 17.54 26.82 3.66
CA CYS A 737 16.64 25.67 3.78
C CYS A 737 15.19 26.01 3.41
N TRP A 738 14.92 27.21 2.91
CA TRP A 738 13.58 27.70 2.52
C TRP A 738 12.54 27.61 3.66
N GLY A 739 13.02 27.63 4.92
CA GLY A 739 12.20 27.53 6.11
C GLY A 739 11.90 26.09 6.58
N ASP A 740 12.49 25.07 5.96
CA ASP A 740 12.31 23.67 6.38
C ASP A 740 13.04 23.37 7.71
N GLY A 741 14.12 24.10 8.00
CA GLY A 741 15.00 23.85 9.14
C GLY A 741 15.97 22.69 8.91
N VAL A 742 15.70 21.87 7.91
CA VAL A 742 16.49 20.69 7.51
C VAL A 742 16.78 20.71 6.01
N LYS A 743 17.85 20.05 5.60
CA LYS A 743 18.16 19.75 4.21
C LYS A 743 17.86 18.28 3.94
N LYS A 744 17.07 18.01 2.90
CA LYS A 744 16.80 16.66 2.43
C LYS A 744 17.95 16.20 1.55
N ILE A 745 18.52 15.06 1.87
CA ILE A 745 19.50 14.34 1.04
C ILE A 745 18.77 13.13 0.45
N GLU A 746 18.55 13.18 -0.86
CA GLU A 746 17.89 12.09 -1.57
C GLU A 746 18.86 10.93 -1.78
N MET A 747 18.46 9.75 -1.31
CA MET A 747 19.22 8.51 -1.42
C MET A 747 18.52 7.59 -2.40
N HIS A 748 19.13 7.32 -3.56
CA HIS A 748 18.49 6.54 -4.64
C HIS A 748 18.01 5.14 -4.25
N PHE A 749 18.64 4.50 -3.27
CA PHE A 749 18.34 3.11 -2.85
C PHE A 749 17.97 2.98 -1.37
N LEU A 750 18.07 4.05 -0.59
CA LEU A 750 17.79 4.10 0.84
C LEU A 750 16.74 5.18 1.12
N PRO A 751 16.10 5.17 2.30
CA PRO A 751 15.24 6.26 2.72
C PRO A 751 15.97 7.60 2.72
N ASP A 752 15.28 8.68 2.35
CA ASP A 752 15.83 10.03 2.36
C ASP A 752 16.31 10.43 3.75
N VAL A 753 17.48 11.06 3.82
CA VAL A 753 18.05 11.54 5.08
C VAL A 753 17.80 13.03 5.23
N TYR A 754 17.33 13.45 6.42
CA TYR A 754 17.12 14.84 6.78
C TYR A 754 18.19 15.31 7.75
N VAL A 755 19.00 16.28 7.34
CA VAL A 755 20.09 16.84 8.14
C VAL A 755 19.73 18.27 8.55
N PRO A 756 19.99 18.69 9.81
CA PRO A 756 19.79 20.08 10.21
C PRO A 756 20.48 21.07 9.25
N CYS A 757 19.82 22.17 8.95
CA CYS A 757 20.38 23.20 8.08
C CYS A 757 21.62 23.84 8.73
N ASP A 758 22.73 23.85 8.04
CA ASP A 758 24.02 24.40 8.47
C ASP A 758 24.03 25.93 8.67
N VAL A 759 23.06 26.63 8.09
CA VAL A 759 22.94 28.10 8.23
C VAL A 759 22.06 28.51 9.41
N CYS A 760 20.88 27.88 9.55
CA CYS A 760 19.95 28.24 10.63
C CYS A 760 19.94 27.25 11.80
N HIS A 761 20.70 26.16 11.73
CA HIS A 761 20.79 25.13 12.75
C HIS A 761 19.43 24.64 13.26
N GLY A 762 18.47 24.45 12.34
CA GLY A 762 17.13 23.99 12.65
C GLY A 762 16.11 25.06 13.03
N THR A 763 16.50 26.32 13.26
CA THR A 763 15.60 27.38 13.72
C THR A 763 14.57 27.84 12.67
N ARG A 764 14.78 27.55 11.38
CA ARG A 764 13.90 27.89 10.23
C ARG A 764 13.87 29.38 9.83
N PHE A 765 14.34 30.28 10.69
CA PHE A 765 14.28 31.74 10.49
C PHE A 765 15.67 32.34 10.25
N ASN A 766 15.70 33.51 9.69
CA ASN A 766 16.91 34.32 9.59
C ASN A 766 17.20 35.00 10.95
N ARG A 767 18.47 35.44 11.14
CA ARG A 767 18.95 36.04 12.39
C ARG A 767 18.14 37.26 12.81
N GLU A 768 17.81 38.14 11.90
CA GLU A 768 17.09 39.39 12.17
C GLU A 768 15.66 39.13 12.73
N THR A 769 14.97 38.08 12.28
CA THR A 769 13.68 37.69 12.82
C THR A 769 13.81 37.12 14.23
N LEU A 770 14.92 36.42 14.54
CA LEU A 770 15.19 35.85 15.85
C LEU A 770 15.61 36.91 16.91
N ASP A 771 15.98 38.12 16.49
CA ASP A 771 16.26 39.21 17.43
C ASP A 771 15.01 39.65 18.19
N VAL A 772 13.80 39.51 17.60
CA VAL A 772 12.55 39.88 18.25
C VAL A 772 12.18 38.86 19.31
N LYS A 773 11.94 39.31 20.53
CA LYS A 773 11.63 38.46 21.69
C LYS A 773 10.31 38.84 22.36
N PHE A 774 9.57 37.83 22.78
CA PHE A 774 8.42 37.95 23.69
C PHE A 774 8.75 37.24 24.99
N LYS A 775 8.65 37.91 26.16
CA LYS A 775 9.05 37.37 27.45
C LYS A 775 10.45 36.69 27.44
N GLY A 776 11.38 37.27 26.70
CA GLY A 776 12.79 36.80 26.61
C GLY A 776 13.01 35.66 25.59
N LYS A 777 11.99 35.12 24.95
CA LYS A 777 12.09 34.03 23.98
C LYS A 777 11.79 34.52 22.56
N ASN A 778 12.60 34.07 21.58
CA ASN A 778 12.35 34.30 20.17
C ASN A 778 11.33 33.30 19.59
N ILE A 779 10.90 33.49 18.36
CA ILE A 779 9.86 32.67 17.75
C ILE A 779 10.28 31.21 17.51
N ALA A 780 11.57 30.95 17.26
CA ALA A 780 12.07 29.59 17.11
C ALA A 780 12.11 28.86 18.46
N GLU A 781 12.52 29.51 19.52
CA GLU A 781 12.47 28.98 20.88
C GLU A 781 11.04 28.69 21.33
N VAL A 782 10.07 29.50 20.92
CA VAL A 782 8.63 29.24 21.16
C VAL A 782 8.15 28.01 20.40
N LEU A 783 8.58 27.83 19.15
CA LEU A 783 8.24 26.61 18.37
C LEU A 783 8.89 25.36 18.97
N ASP A 784 10.03 25.49 19.63
CA ASP A 784 10.70 24.37 20.32
C ASP A 784 10.07 24.04 21.67
N MET A 785 9.22 24.92 22.23
CA MET A 785 8.45 24.63 23.45
C MET A 785 7.48 23.47 23.24
N ARG A 786 7.32 22.66 24.28
CA ARG A 786 6.21 21.72 24.39
C ARG A 786 4.88 22.46 24.58
N VAL A 787 3.79 21.78 24.25
CA VAL A 787 2.44 22.36 24.42
C VAL A 787 2.18 22.78 25.85
N SER A 788 2.62 21.99 26.86
CA SER A 788 2.50 22.32 28.29
C SER A 788 3.26 23.59 28.68
N GLU A 789 4.50 23.71 28.23
CA GLU A 789 5.34 24.89 28.50
C GLU A 789 4.77 26.15 27.84
N ALA A 790 4.36 26.01 26.57
CA ALA A 790 3.73 27.10 25.83
C ALA A 790 2.41 27.54 26.46
N TYR A 791 1.63 26.59 27.02
CA TYR A 791 0.37 26.88 27.73
C TYR A 791 0.63 27.81 28.94
N GLU A 792 1.66 27.53 29.73
CA GLU A 792 2.07 28.37 30.88
C GLU A 792 2.69 29.71 30.39
N PHE A 793 3.53 29.66 29.34
CA PHE A 793 4.19 30.83 28.77
C PHE A 793 3.22 31.88 28.23
N PHE A 794 2.15 31.44 27.57
CA PHE A 794 1.11 32.32 26.99
C PHE A 794 -0.09 32.54 27.92
N ASP A 795 0.08 32.38 29.23
CA ASP A 795 -0.99 32.56 30.20
C ASP A 795 -1.76 33.89 30.04
N SER A 796 -1.04 34.98 29.70
CA SER A 796 -1.63 36.32 29.48
C SER A 796 -2.27 36.51 28.12
N ILE A 797 -2.25 35.51 27.21
CA ILE A 797 -2.79 35.63 25.85
C ILE A 797 -3.92 34.60 25.64
N PRO A 798 -5.20 34.95 25.98
CA PRO A 798 -6.31 33.99 25.97
C PRO A 798 -6.51 33.27 24.64
N LYS A 799 -6.33 33.93 23.50
CA LYS A 799 -6.48 33.33 22.18
C LYS A 799 -5.51 32.15 21.94
N VAL A 800 -4.25 32.30 22.32
CA VAL A 800 -3.22 31.27 22.22
C VAL A 800 -3.49 30.18 23.26
N LYS A 801 -3.72 30.60 24.52
CA LYS A 801 -3.93 29.69 25.66
C LYS A 801 -5.10 28.74 25.44
N ASN A 802 -6.26 29.24 24.95
CA ASN A 802 -7.44 28.41 24.70
C ASN A 802 -7.19 27.33 23.63
N LYS A 803 -6.44 27.65 22.58
CA LYS A 803 -6.08 26.66 21.55
C LYS A 803 -5.07 25.64 22.07
N LEU A 804 -4.14 26.06 22.92
CA LEU A 804 -3.18 25.16 23.58
C LEU A 804 -3.89 24.24 24.59
N GLN A 805 -4.93 24.73 25.29
CA GLN A 805 -5.74 23.92 26.20
C GLN A 805 -6.36 22.73 25.48
N VAL A 806 -6.90 22.93 24.28
CA VAL A 806 -7.49 21.83 23.50
C VAL A 806 -6.43 20.77 23.13
N LEU A 807 -5.18 21.18 22.84
CA LEU A 807 -4.09 20.23 22.63
C LEU A 807 -3.72 19.48 23.92
N MET A 808 -3.80 20.14 25.08
CA MET A 808 -3.64 19.50 26.39
C MET A 808 -4.75 18.46 26.64
N ASP A 809 -6.00 18.85 26.38
CA ASP A 809 -7.18 18.00 26.60
C ASP A 809 -7.10 16.69 25.81
N VAL A 810 -6.62 16.72 24.55
CA VAL A 810 -6.41 15.51 23.74
C VAL A 810 -5.17 14.70 24.11
N GLY A 811 -4.48 15.05 25.22
CA GLY A 811 -3.33 14.32 25.73
C GLY A 811 -2.02 14.56 24.97
N LEU A 812 -1.87 15.72 24.29
CA LEU A 812 -0.67 16.09 23.53
C LEU A 812 0.19 17.13 24.24
N SER A 813 0.20 17.14 25.58
CA SER A 813 0.97 18.09 26.39
C SER A 813 2.49 18.04 26.13
N TYR A 814 3.00 16.89 25.73
CA TYR A 814 4.42 16.60 25.60
C TYR A 814 5.04 16.91 24.23
N ILE A 815 4.22 17.05 23.16
CA ILE A 815 4.74 17.32 21.82
C ILE A 815 5.23 18.78 21.73
N LYS A 816 6.25 19.03 20.88
CA LYS A 816 6.71 20.38 20.59
C LYS A 816 5.77 21.06 19.59
N LEU A 817 5.53 22.36 19.75
CA LEU A 817 4.69 23.16 18.84
C LEU A 817 5.17 23.10 17.39
N GLY A 818 6.50 23.19 17.19
CA GLY A 818 7.15 23.14 15.88
C GLY A 818 7.58 21.74 15.43
N GLN A 819 7.17 20.66 16.11
CA GLN A 819 7.51 19.29 15.75
C GLN A 819 7.07 18.99 14.31
N SER A 820 7.98 18.48 13.51
CA SER A 820 7.74 18.21 12.10
C SER A 820 6.68 17.12 11.91
N ALA A 821 5.72 17.31 11.00
CA ALA A 821 4.62 16.38 10.76
C ALA A 821 5.06 14.92 10.47
N PRO A 822 6.13 14.67 9.68
CA PRO A 822 6.63 13.31 9.45
C PRO A 822 7.19 12.60 10.69
N THR A 823 7.49 13.34 11.77
CA THR A 823 8.02 12.76 13.04
C THR A 823 6.93 12.41 14.04
N LEU A 824 5.68 12.80 13.77
CA LEU A 824 4.54 12.42 14.59
C LEU A 824 4.12 10.98 14.30
N SER A 825 3.71 10.26 15.34
CA SER A 825 3.04 8.97 15.18
C SER A 825 1.64 9.15 14.57
N GLY A 826 1.07 8.09 13.98
CA GLY A 826 -0.28 8.14 13.41
C GLY A 826 -1.34 8.56 14.44
N GLY A 827 -1.24 8.07 15.67
CA GLY A 827 -2.13 8.45 16.76
C GLY A 827 -1.98 9.91 17.19
N GLU A 828 -0.75 10.44 17.25
CA GLU A 828 -0.49 11.86 17.52
C GLU A 828 -1.07 12.75 16.42
N ALA A 829 -0.86 12.40 15.16
CA ALA A 829 -1.41 13.12 14.01
C ALA A 829 -2.96 13.16 14.05
N GLY A 830 -3.59 12.03 14.37
CA GLY A 830 -5.05 11.95 14.56
C GLY A 830 -5.55 12.87 15.68
N ARG A 831 -4.86 12.90 16.83
CA ARG A 831 -5.22 13.77 17.96
C ARG A 831 -4.99 15.25 17.65
N VAL A 832 -3.97 15.63 16.90
CA VAL A 832 -3.80 17.02 16.41
C VAL A 832 -4.96 17.42 15.50
N LYS A 833 -5.43 16.52 14.61
CA LYS A 833 -6.60 16.75 13.76
C LYS A 833 -7.86 16.95 14.61
N LEU A 834 -8.06 16.09 15.61
CA LEU A 834 -9.19 16.20 16.55
C LEU A 834 -9.14 17.53 17.30
N ALA A 835 -7.98 17.92 17.81
CA ALA A 835 -7.81 19.20 18.51
C ALA A 835 -8.21 20.41 17.67
N LYS A 836 -7.87 20.42 16.37
CA LYS A 836 -8.28 21.49 15.44
C LYS A 836 -9.81 21.59 15.34
N GLU A 837 -10.50 20.48 15.25
CA GLU A 837 -11.96 20.46 15.09
C GLU A 837 -12.70 20.82 16.39
N LEU A 838 -12.15 20.46 17.55
CA LEU A 838 -12.70 20.80 18.87
C LEU A 838 -12.62 22.30 19.21
N GLN A 839 -11.78 23.07 18.50
CA GLN A 839 -11.73 24.53 18.62
C GLN A 839 -12.98 25.22 18.02
N LYS A 840 -13.74 24.50 17.17
CA LYS A 840 -14.94 25.02 16.50
C LYS A 840 -16.18 24.80 17.38
N LYS A 841 -17.17 25.64 17.26
CA LYS A 841 -18.44 25.47 17.98
C LYS A 841 -19.17 24.21 17.48
N PRO A 842 -19.72 23.38 18.37
CA PRO A 842 -20.53 22.23 17.99
C PRO A 842 -21.82 22.70 17.29
N THR A 843 -22.29 21.92 16.31
CA THR A 843 -23.54 22.19 15.60
C THR A 843 -24.71 21.33 16.07
N GLY A 844 -24.41 20.21 16.75
CA GLY A 844 -25.36 19.17 17.13
C GLY A 844 -25.85 18.29 15.97
N LYS A 845 -25.27 18.48 14.76
CA LYS A 845 -25.58 17.71 13.55
C LYS A 845 -24.30 17.27 12.83
N SER A 846 -23.15 17.40 13.49
CA SER A 846 -21.88 16.96 12.90
C SER A 846 -21.70 15.45 13.05
N VAL A 847 -21.02 14.84 12.08
CA VAL A 847 -20.59 13.44 12.13
C VAL A 847 -19.08 13.39 12.20
N PHE A 848 -18.55 12.84 13.28
CA PHE A 848 -17.13 12.55 13.46
C PHE A 848 -16.87 11.09 13.10
N ILE A 849 -15.96 10.84 12.17
CA ILE A 849 -15.52 9.51 11.75
C ILE A 849 -14.07 9.36 12.14
N LEU A 850 -13.77 8.40 13.02
CA LEU A 850 -12.43 8.12 13.51
C LEU A 850 -12.03 6.70 13.13
N ASP A 851 -10.82 6.55 12.60
CA ASP A 851 -10.26 5.26 12.20
C ASP A 851 -9.13 4.88 13.17
N GLU A 852 -9.38 3.87 14.00
CA GLU A 852 -8.50 3.33 15.03
C GLU A 852 -7.81 4.42 15.89
N PRO A 853 -8.57 5.31 16.55
CA PRO A 853 -8.01 6.46 17.26
C PRO A 853 -7.21 6.08 18.53
N THR A 854 -7.29 4.83 18.99
CA THR A 854 -6.57 4.33 20.18
C THR A 854 -5.16 3.82 19.88
N THR A 855 -4.76 3.81 18.60
CA THR A 855 -3.42 3.39 18.16
C THR A 855 -2.32 4.15 18.92
N GLY A 856 -1.38 3.42 19.53
CA GLY A 856 -0.26 4.00 20.28
C GLY A 856 -0.65 4.63 21.62
N LEU A 857 -1.86 4.37 22.13
CA LEU A 857 -2.33 4.91 23.39
C LEU A 857 -2.28 3.91 24.54
N HIS A 858 -1.72 4.35 25.65
CA HIS A 858 -1.89 3.66 26.93
C HIS A 858 -3.35 3.76 27.41
N VAL A 859 -3.82 2.79 28.20
CA VAL A 859 -5.21 2.75 28.72
C VAL A 859 -5.63 4.03 29.43
N ASP A 860 -4.71 4.70 30.14
CA ASP A 860 -4.96 5.99 30.78
C ASP A 860 -5.26 7.12 29.77
N ASP A 861 -4.57 7.10 28.60
CA ASP A 861 -4.81 8.06 27.53
C ASP A 861 -6.09 7.73 26.74
N ILE A 862 -6.45 6.44 26.62
CA ILE A 862 -7.73 5.99 26.05
C ILE A 862 -8.90 6.52 26.88
N LYS A 863 -8.78 6.51 28.22
CA LYS A 863 -9.80 7.08 29.11
C LYS A 863 -10.04 8.56 28.80
N LYS A 864 -8.97 9.36 28.66
CA LYS A 864 -9.08 10.79 28.32
C LYS A 864 -9.71 10.99 26.94
N LEU A 865 -9.33 10.18 25.94
CA LEU A 865 -9.94 10.22 24.62
C LEU A 865 -11.45 9.93 24.69
N LEU A 866 -11.87 8.92 25.45
CA LEU A 866 -13.29 8.58 25.64
C LEU A 866 -14.08 9.70 26.31
N GLU A 867 -13.50 10.42 27.26
CA GLU A 867 -14.12 11.60 27.87
C GLU A 867 -14.41 12.69 26.83
N ILE A 868 -13.47 12.89 25.88
CA ILE A 868 -13.67 13.83 24.77
C ILE A 868 -14.76 13.36 23.81
N LEU A 869 -14.71 12.08 23.38
CA LEU A 869 -15.71 11.53 22.46
C LEU A 869 -17.12 11.58 23.08
N ASN A 870 -17.24 11.30 24.38
CA ASN A 870 -18.50 11.43 25.10
C ASN A 870 -18.99 12.88 25.13
N ARG A 871 -18.11 13.85 25.36
CA ARG A 871 -18.45 15.29 25.34
C ARG A 871 -18.96 15.73 23.95
N ILE A 872 -18.39 15.20 22.87
CA ILE A 872 -18.88 15.47 21.49
C ILE A 872 -20.32 14.95 21.34
N VAL A 873 -20.58 13.73 21.78
CA VAL A 873 -21.93 13.13 21.68
C VAL A 873 -22.95 13.85 22.58
N GLU A 874 -22.54 14.28 23.77
CA GLU A 874 -23.39 15.07 24.70
C GLU A 874 -23.77 16.42 24.10
N ASN A 875 -22.97 16.99 23.22
CA ASN A 875 -23.32 18.19 22.44
C ASN A 875 -24.33 17.93 21.31
N GLY A 876 -24.81 16.70 21.13
CA GLY A 876 -25.75 16.29 20.09
C GLY A 876 -25.10 15.78 18.78
N ASP A 877 -23.77 15.86 18.65
CA ASP A 877 -23.05 15.37 17.49
C ASP A 877 -22.95 13.84 17.49
N THR A 878 -22.63 13.26 16.34
CA THR A 878 -22.49 11.80 16.18
C THR A 878 -21.03 11.42 16.08
N VAL A 879 -20.63 10.37 16.77
CA VAL A 879 -19.27 9.81 16.68
C VAL A 879 -19.33 8.37 16.18
N ILE A 880 -18.64 8.10 15.07
CA ILE A 880 -18.50 6.77 14.48
C ILE A 880 -17.03 6.40 14.52
N VAL A 881 -16.70 5.28 15.16
CA VAL A 881 -15.32 4.83 15.38
C VAL A 881 -15.13 3.44 14.80
N ILE A 882 -14.13 3.25 13.96
CA ILE A 882 -13.64 1.92 13.61
C ILE A 882 -12.66 1.52 14.72
N GLU A 883 -12.93 0.41 15.42
CA GLU A 883 -12.11 0.04 16.58
C GLU A 883 -12.02 -1.48 16.82
N HIS A 884 -10.89 -1.85 17.42
CA HIS A 884 -10.60 -3.19 17.92
C HIS A 884 -10.40 -3.24 19.44
N ASN A 885 -10.14 -2.08 20.05
CA ASN A 885 -9.87 -1.97 21.47
C ASN A 885 -11.16 -2.18 22.28
N LEU A 886 -11.17 -3.22 23.14
CA LEU A 886 -12.35 -3.59 23.94
C LEU A 886 -12.76 -2.53 24.97
N ASP A 887 -11.83 -1.70 25.44
CA ASP A 887 -12.11 -0.61 26.36
C ASP A 887 -12.97 0.48 25.72
N VAL A 888 -12.80 0.73 24.43
CA VAL A 888 -13.64 1.64 23.65
C VAL A 888 -14.98 0.97 23.31
N ILE A 889 -14.92 -0.27 22.84
CA ILE A 889 -16.11 -1.01 22.38
C ILE A 889 -17.11 -1.20 23.53
N LYS A 890 -16.63 -1.52 24.76
CA LYS A 890 -17.50 -1.69 25.93
C LYS A 890 -18.23 -0.41 26.37
N VAL A 891 -17.71 0.76 26.00
CA VAL A 891 -18.28 2.07 26.35
C VAL A 891 -19.25 2.58 25.27
N ALA A 892 -19.21 2.05 24.06
CA ALA A 892 -20.04 2.48 22.94
C ALA A 892 -21.55 2.37 23.23
N ASP A 893 -22.34 3.26 22.63
CA ASP A 893 -23.79 3.21 22.70
C ASP A 893 -24.37 2.17 21.74
N TYR A 894 -23.71 2.01 20.57
CA TYR A 894 -24.12 1.12 19.49
C TYR A 894 -22.93 0.47 18.81
N ILE A 895 -23.05 -0.78 18.44
CA ILE A 895 -22.03 -1.55 17.73
C ILE A 895 -22.59 -2.04 16.40
N ILE A 896 -21.75 -2.02 15.37
CA ILE A 896 -21.96 -2.67 14.09
C ILE A 896 -20.79 -3.63 13.89
N ASP A 897 -21.03 -4.93 14.06
CA ASP A 897 -20.00 -5.96 13.97
C ASP A 897 -20.01 -6.62 12.59
N LEU A 898 -18.87 -6.54 11.87
CA LEU A 898 -18.68 -7.07 10.53
C LEU A 898 -17.84 -8.34 10.56
N GLY A 899 -18.19 -9.31 9.73
CA GLY A 899 -17.48 -10.57 9.68
C GLY A 899 -18.16 -11.60 8.77
N PRO A 900 -18.15 -12.88 9.17
CA PRO A 900 -17.46 -13.44 10.35
C PRO A 900 -15.93 -13.49 10.19
N GLU A 901 -15.40 -13.59 8.95
CA GLU A 901 -13.99 -13.70 8.64
C GLU A 901 -13.48 -12.45 7.89
N GLY A 902 -12.19 -12.42 7.57
CA GLY A 902 -11.59 -11.42 6.67
C GLY A 902 -11.69 -11.83 5.19
N GLY A 903 -11.49 -10.87 4.28
CA GLY A 903 -11.48 -11.09 2.83
C GLY A 903 -12.82 -11.62 2.29
N ASP A 904 -12.78 -12.62 1.44
CA ASP A 904 -13.98 -13.20 0.81
C ASP A 904 -14.94 -13.89 1.79
N GLY A 905 -14.43 -14.35 2.93
CA GLY A 905 -15.24 -14.91 4.02
C GLY A 905 -15.94 -13.86 4.87
N GLY A 906 -15.63 -12.57 4.68
CA GLY A 906 -16.19 -11.45 5.42
C GLY A 906 -17.29 -10.69 4.70
N GLY A 907 -17.40 -9.40 5.01
CA GLY A 907 -18.29 -8.48 4.31
C GLY A 907 -19.78 -8.61 4.65
N ARG A 908 -20.12 -9.25 5.77
CA ARG A 908 -21.50 -9.38 6.27
C ARG A 908 -21.65 -8.69 7.62
N VAL A 909 -22.84 -8.23 7.92
CA VAL A 909 -23.19 -7.76 9.26
C VAL A 909 -23.49 -9.00 10.11
N VAL A 910 -22.68 -9.23 11.14
CA VAL A 910 -22.83 -10.36 12.06
C VAL A 910 -23.78 -10.00 13.21
N ALA A 911 -23.59 -8.81 13.78
CA ALA A 911 -24.40 -8.33 14.87
C ALA A 911 -24.53 -6.80 14.85
N THR A 912 -25.64 -6.27 15.36
CA THR A 912 -25.84 -4.85 15.60
C THR A 912 -26.61 -4.64 16.91
N GLY A 913 -26.33 -3.57 17.59
CA GLY A 913 -27.05 -3.21 18.83
C GLY A 913 -26.12 -2.66 19.91
N THR A 914 -26.59 -2.66 21.15
CA THR A 914 -25.74 -2.28 22.29
C THR A 914 -24.66 -3.34 22.53
N PRO A 915 -23.56 -3.02 23.22
CA PRO A 915 -22.54 -4.00 23.58
C PRO A 915 -23.10 -5.27 24.24
N GLU A 916 -24.11 -5.12 25.11
CA GLU A 916 -24.77 -6.24 25.78
C GLU A 916 -25.59 -7.11 24.82
N ALA A 917 -26.18 -6.52 23.77
CA ALA A 917 -26.91 -7.26 22.74
C ALA A 917 -25.94 -8.05 21.85
N VAL A 918 -24.82 -7.43 21.43
CA VAL A 918 -23.80 -8.06 20.60
C VAL A 918 -23.10 -9.21 21.36
N ALA A 919 -22.86 -9.05 22.66
CA ALA A 919 -22.27 -10.10 23.52
C ALA A 919 -23.08 -11.40 23.57
N LYS A 920 -24.38 -11.35 23.21
CA LYS A 920 -25.27 -12.54 23.18
C LYS A 920 -25.24 -13.27 21.84
N VAL A 921 -24.66 -12.68 20.79
CA VAL A 921 -24.62 -13.26 19.43
C VAL A 921 -23.44 -14.22 19.34
N LYS A 922 -23.70 -15.50 19.15
CA LYS A 922 -22.69 -16.58 19.13
C LYS A 922 -21.71 -16.45 17.97
N GLU A 923 -22.16 -15.96 16.84
CA GLU A 923 -21.35 -15.79 15.62
C GLU A 923 -20.42 -14.57 15.68
N SER A 924 -20.60 -13.67 16.66
CA SER A 924 -19.79 -12.47 16.84
C SER A 924 -18.53 -12.78 17.66
N TYR A 925 -17.37 -12.71 17.03
CA TYR A 925 -16.10 -12.81 17.77
C TYR A 925 -15.95 -11.64 18.75
N THR A 926 -16.28 -10.42 18.34
CA THR A 926 -16.29 -9.24 19.22
C THR A 926 -17.23 -9.47 20.43
N GLY A 927 -18.42 -10.03 20.17
CA GLY A 927 -19.38 -10.37 21.21
C GLY A 927 -18.84 -11.41 22.20
N HIS A 928 -18.08 -12.37 21.73
CA HIS A 928 -17.46 -13.38 22.59
C HIS A 928 -16.52 -12.77 23.63
N TYR A 929 -15.62 -11.86 23.21
CA TYR A 929 -14.70 -11.18 24.15
C TYR A 929 -15.42 -10.15 25.03
N LEU A 930 -16.46 -9.48 24.54
CA LEU A 930 -17.27 -8.56 25.34
C LEU A 930 -18.03 -9.26 26.48
N LYS A 931 -18.41 -10.53 26.30
CA LYS A 931 -19.20 -11.27 27.28
C LYS A 931 -18.51 -11.36 28.64
N ASP A 932 -17.21 -11.64 28.66
CA ASP A 932 -16.42 -11.75 29.88
C ASP A 932 -16.27 -10.38 30.57
N ILE A 933 -16.08 -9.32 29.78
CA ILE A 933 -15.88 -7.95 30.27
C ILE A 933 -17.16 -7.37 30.85
N LEU A 934 -18.28 -7.58 30.16
CA LEU A 934 -19.62 -7.06 30.57
C LEU A 934 -20.30 -7.92 31.62
N LYS A 935 -19.73 -9.08 31.99
CA LYS A 935 -20.33 -10.08 32.91
C LYS A 935 -21.77 -10.42 32.54
N VAL A 936 -22.03 -10.55 31.24
CA VAL A 936 -23.34 -11.00 30.73
C VAL A 936 -23.43 -12.51 30.98
N ASP A 937 -24.39 -12.94 31.80
CA ASP A 937 -24.60 -14.31 32.20
C ASP A 937 -24.68 -15.26 30.96
N LYS A 938 -24.14 -16.48 31.17
CA LYS A 938 -24.09 -17.53 30.13
C LYS A 938 -25.48 -18.04 29.77
#